data_c7077a57c24badb8b96198aa9fce7c5d
#
_entry.id   c7077a57c24badb8b96198aa9fce7c5d
#
_cell.length_a   1.000
_cell.length_b   1.000
_cell.length_c   1.000
_cell.angle_alpha   90.00
_cell.angle_beta   90.00
_cell.angle_gamma   90.00
#
_symmetry.space_group_name_H-M   'P 1'
#
loop_
_entity.id
_entity.type
_entity.pdbx_description
1 polymer ?
#
loop_
_entity_poly.entity_id
_entity_poly.type
_entity_poly.pdbx_seq_one_letter_code
_entity_poly.pdbx_strand_id
1 'polypeptide(L)'
;MTLLVFGIVVASQQRVDAASTTADGATVEKFTGGHTRLVWLTDAENKDSFAVRDRLQLVGYDSRDGKGERIIWGDRANYYRPLITPDGQQIVISNRQARKIYVVAWDGSPPRLLKEPGCASEVWRDPNTGKTRVYYQVNPNDYTTPVLRFPIDEPSKVEPVWSSSVVQALPSFQLSRDGKMAATTFPWPSSGVAELPDVAWRKHRDGCWPAMAPDDSYISWTFDGPHRNLFLTRAGEESWTVNISNAPGVRNYEVYHPRWSNDVRYMVMTGPYTTGRKAIKLWAGADGVEIYLGKFGQDFRSVESWLKVTNSRVGEFFPDVWIAGGEHVSSKYDSATRFAARTDSGLVQKLRSVFNEPYENVWPGSRNGLVFQWRDNKDSGQFVNSSGQSRSVRLKAAGGARFGPNGEMHILGGAFIPDGAFNKEIRDECRKSGELAIEAVVTTSRVPQFGPARIISFSRNPAKRNFTLGQQDNHLVLRLQTSNTSRNGMDFKLAALEPGKAYHVVVTYKSGLLVCYLNGKAVSQTNFESGSFKEWHGSSYTLIFGNEVGGVRPWEGYLDGVAIYSRFIQPEEAARKFKLANARIAARPQIDRKIVKAEMLQKADSPSPEAITPYRRALVVNRYKIKEAQDANLVNQTVQVAEWALLDAKVPSTYAHTTPGHVVELNLEPYEAHPQLESERLAS
;
A
#
# COMPACT_ATOMS: atom_id res chain seq x y z
N MET A 1 -62.80 -33.06 -18.27
CA MET A 1 -61.67 -33.97 -18.57
C MET A 1 -60.44 -33.10 -18.76
N THR A 2 -59.78 -32.80 -17.65
CA THR A 2 -58.69 -31.84 -17.59
C THR A 2 -57.40 -32.64 -17.47
N LEU A 3 -56.56 -32.59 -18.54
CA LEU A 3 -55.27 -33.24 -18.59
C LEU A 3 -54.25 -32.37 -17.81
N LEU A 4 -53.72 -32.87 -16.72
CA LEU A 4 -52.54 -32.33 -16.05
C LEU A 4 -51.29 -32.93 -16.71
N VAL A 5 -50.49 -32.11 -17.36
CA VAL A 5 -49.14 -32.46 -17.84
C VAL A 5 -48.14 -32.12 -16.76
N PHE A 6 -47.58 -33.15 -16.13
CA PHE A 6 -46.41 -32.99 -15.26
C PHE A 6 -45.17 -32.84 -16.15
N GLY A 7 -44.63 -31.64 -16.20
CA GLY A 7 -43.31 -31.38 -16.79
C GLY A 7 -42.22 -31.80 -15.80
N ILE A 8 -41.51 -32.87 -16.10
CA ILE A 8 -40.24 -33.24 -15.39
C ILE A 8 -39.19 -32.22 -15.86
N VAL A 9 -38.83 -31.31 -14.99
CA VAL A 9 -37.65 -30.48 -15.19
C VAL A 9 -36.44 -31.38 -14.92
N VAL A 10 -35.87 -31.94 -15.96
CA VAL A 10 -34.55 -32.56 -15.93
C VAL A 10 -33.55 -31.37 -15.81
N ALA A 11 -33.06 -31.15 -14.61
CA ALA A 11 -31.90 -30.29 -14.40
C ALA A 11 -30.74 -30.91 -15.19
N SER A 12 -30.44 -30.36 -16.36
CA SER A 12 -29.22 -30.69 -17.07
C SER A 12 -28.05 -30.20 -16.19
N GLN A 13 -27.46 -31.09 -15.41
CA GLN A 13 -26.11 -30.91 -14.97
C GLN A 13 -25.25 -30.76 -16.25
N GLN A 14 -24.95 -29.52 -16.60
CA GLN A 14 -23.82 -29.28 -17.48
C GLN A 14 -22.59 -29.87 -16.81
N ARG A 15 -22.19 -31.05 -17.25
CA ARG A 15 -20.82 -31.52 -17.07
C ARG A 15 -19.95 -30.44 -17.67
N VAL A 16 -19.31 -29.65 -16.81
CA VAL A 16 -18.04 -29.03 -17.20
C VAL A 16 -17.19 -30.24 -17.56
N ASP A 17 -16.79 -30.36 -18.81
CA ASP A 17 -15.83 -31.39 -19.24
C ASP A 17 -14.66 -31.29 -18.28
N ALA A 18 -14.53 -32.29 -17.45
CA ALA A 18 -13.55 -32.29 -16.35
C ALA A 18 -12.17 -32.12 -16.98
N ALA A 19 -11.61 -30.95 -16.80
CA ALA A 19 -10.20 -30.73 -17.07
C ALA A 19 -9.46 -31.79 -16.26
N SER A 20 -8.74 -32.70 -16.92
CA SER A 20 -8.11 -33.83 -16.26
C SER A 20 -7.06 -33.32 -15.27
N THR A 21 -7.24 -33.62 -14.00
CA THR A 21 -6.19 -33.41 -13.01
C THR A 21 -4.92 -34.12 -13.51
N THR A 22 -3.79 -33.41 -13.57
CA THR A 22 -2.54 -34.00 -14.04
C THR A 22 -2.05 -35.07 -13.07
N ALA A 23 -2.36 -34.91 -11.79
CA ALA A 23 -1.99 -35.83 -10.72
C ALA A 23 -3.22 -36.53 -10.15
N ASP A 24 -3.22 -37.83 -10.16
CA ASP A 24 -4.22 -38.67 -9.44
C ASP A 24 -3.94 -38.64 -7.92
N GLY A 25 -4.90 -39.20 -7.13
CA GLY A 25 -4.82 -39.22 -5.68
C GLY A 25 -3.59 -39.94 -5.14
N ALA A 26 -3.21 -41.06 -5.75
CA ALA A 26 -2.02 -41.82 -5.34
C ALA A 26 -0.72 -41.02 -5.61
N THR A 27 -0.65 -40.31 -6.73
CA THR A 27 0.49 -39.45 -7.05
C THR A 27 0.60 -38.28 -6.07
N VAL A 28 -0.52 -37.63 -5.71
CA VAL A 28 -0.55 -36.55 -4.73
C VAL A 28 -0.12 -37.05 -3.36
N GLU A 29 -0.65 -38.20 -2.88
CA GLU A 29 -0.27 -38.79 -1.57
C GLU A 29 1.17 -39.23 -1.54
N LYS A 30 1.68 -39.83 -2.61
CA LYS A 30 3.10 -40.19 -2.72
C LYS A 30 3.99 -38.94 -2.63
N PHE A 31 3.57 -37.81 -3.20
CA PHE A 31 4.33 -36.56 -3.16
C PHE A 31 4.30 -35.93 -1.77
N THR A 32 3.13 -35.85 -1.13
CA THR A 32 2.93 -35.18 0.15
C THR A 32 3.18 -36.08 1.38
N GLY A 33 3.17 -37.40 1.19
CA GLY A 33 3.31 -38.37 2.28
C GLY A 33 2.00 -38.68 3.00
N GLY A 34 0.86 -38.11 2.64
CA GLY A 34 -0.39 -38.30 3.35
C GLY A 34 -1.64 -37.86 2.58
N HIS A 35 -2.80 -38.16 3.16
CA HIS A 35 -4.08 -37.69 2.67
C HIS A 35 -4.03 -36.17 2.48
N THR A 36 -4.34 -35.71 1.29
CA THR A 36 -4.18 -34.31 0.89
C THR A 36 -5.49 -33.76 0.33
N ARG A 37 -5.84 -32.57 0.79
CA ARG A 37 -6.97 -31.77 0.31
C ARG A 37 -6.47 -30.44 -0.24
N LEU A 38 -6.99 -30.04 -1.40
CA LEU A 38 -6.73 -28.75 -2.04
C LEU A 38 -8.04 -28.03 -2.32
N VAL A 39 -8.02 -26.72 -2.20
CA VAL A 39 -9.11 -25.85 -2.65
C VAL A 39 -8.55 -24.66 -3.39
N TRP A 40 -9.31 -24.13 -4.34
CA TRP A 40 -8.99 -22.92 -5.07
C TRP A 40 -10.24 -22.28 -5.64
N LEU A 41 -10.08 -21.12 -6.24
CA LEU A 41 -11.14 -20.48 -7.00
C LEU A 41 -10.88 -20.63 -8.50
N THR A 42 -11.96 -20.79 -9.28
CA THR A 42 -11.88 -20.85 -10.74
C THR A 42 -12.77 -19.80 -11.38
N ASP A 43 -12.35 -19.27 -12.53
CA ASP A 43 -13.19 -18.54 -13.48
C ASP A 43 -13.28 -19.35 -14.78
N ALA A 44 -14.35 -20.13 -14.91
CA ALA A 44 -14.58 -20.98 -16.07
C ALA A 44 -14.68 -20.20 -17.41
N GLU A 45 -14.86 -18.88 -17.37
CA GLU A 45 -14.96 -18.04 -18.55
C GLU A 45 -13.64 -17.31 -18.90
N ASN A 46 -12.61 -17.42 -18.08
CA ASN A 46 -11.31 -16.73 -18.23
C ASN A 46 -11.43 -15.20 -18.44
N LYS A 47 -12.43 -14.57 -17.81
CA LYS A 47 -12.71 -13.13 -17.96
C LYS A 47 -12.26 -12.28 -16.80
N ASP A 48 -11.90 -12.90 -15.67
CA ASP A 48 -11.46 -12.21 -14.45
C ASP A 48 -9.99 -12.47 -14.17
N SER A 49 -9.13 -11.74 -14.84
CA SER A 49 -7.67 -11.91 -14.71
C SER A 49 -7.09 -11.52 -13.34
N PHE A 50 -7.89 -10.99 -12.42
CA PHE A 50 -7.43 -10.53 -11.10
C PHE A 50 -8.21 -11.15 -9.93
N ALA A 51 -9.13 -12.07 -10.21
CA ALA A 51 -10.02 -12.64 -9.20
C ALA A 51 -10.76 -11.55 -8.38
N VAL A 52 -11.31 -10.55 -9.06
CA VAL A 52 -11.99 -9.39 -8.44
C VAL A 52 -13.45 -9.24 -8.85
N ARG A 53 -13.93 -10.10 -9.75
CA ARG A 53 -15.31 -10.08 -10.26
C ARG A 53 -16.19 -11.10 -9.55
N ASP A 54 -17.46 -11.11 -9.88
CA ASP A 54 -18.53 -11.93 -9.29
C ASP A 54 -18.74 -13.29 -9.99
N ARG A 55 -17.70 -13.85 -10.61
CA ARG A 55 -17.78 -15.05 -11.48
C ARG A 55 -17.07 -16.26 -10.91
N LEU A 56 -16.42 -16.09 -9.77
CA LEU A 56 -15.58 -17.13 -9.19
C LEU A 56 -16.42 -18.21 -8.53
N GLN A 57 -15.95 -19.45 -8.65
CA GLN A 57 -16.53 -20.63 -8.00
C GLN A 57 -15.49 -21.32 -7.15
N LEU A 58 -15.93 -21.98 -6.08
CA LEU A 58 -15.08 -22.76 -5.20
C LEU A 58 -14.91 -24.17 -5.77
N VAL A 59 -13.67 -24.54 -6.06
CA VAL A 59 -13.26 -25.87 -6.52
C VAL A 59 -12.43 -26.56 -5.45
N GLY A 60 -12.53 -27.86 -5.37
CA GLY A 60 -11.76 -28.66 -4.44
C GLY A 60 -11.35 -30.02 -4.99
N TYR A 61 -10.35 -30.57 -4.34
CA TYR A 61 -9.79 -31.88 -4.63
C TYR A 61 -9.45 -32.61 -3.32
N ASP A 62 -9.79 -33.88 -3.23
CA ASP A 62 -9.47 -34.77 -2.11
C ASP A 62 -8.80 -36.03 -2.67
N SER A 63 -7.57 -36.32 -2.22
CA SER A 63 -6.78 -37.42 -2.76
C SER A 63 -7.38 -38.81 -2.51
N ARG A 64 -8.32 -38.94 -1.57
CA ARG A 64 -8.90 -40.24 -1.13
C ARG A 64 -10.33 -40.48 -1.51
N ASP A 65 -11.09 -39.48 -1.87
CA ASP A 65 -12.53 -39.65 -2.10
C ASP A 65 -12.87 -40.20 -3.51
N GLY A 66 -11.87 -40.28 -4.38
CA GLY A 66 -12.03 -40.82 -5.75
C GLY A 66 -12.85 -39.94 -6.70
N LYS A 67 -13.28 -38.77 -6.26
CA LYS A 67 -14.14 -37.87 -7.06
C LYS A 67 -13.37 -36.92 -7.98
N GLY A 68 -12.04 -36.82 -7.77
CA GLY A 68 -11.18 -35.89 -8.50
C GLY A 68 -11.49 -34.42 -8.20
N GLU A 69 -11.11 -33.56 -9.14
CA GLU A 69 -11.43 -32.14 -9.11
C GLU A 69 -12.93 -31.92 -9.28
N ARG A 70 -13.52 -31.08 -8.45
CA ARG A 70 -14.94 -30.76 -8.49
C ARG A 70 -15.30 -29.41 -7.93
N ILE A 71 -16.40 -28.85 -8.40
CA ILE A 71 -17.03 -27.69 -7.80
C ILE A 71 -17.59 -28.10 -6.43
N ILE A 72 -17.08 -27.45 -5.36
CA ILE A 72 -17.54 -27.63 -3.98
C ILE A 72 -18.76 -26.72 -3.72
N TRP A 73 -18.73 -25.50 -4.24
CA TRP A 73 -19.86 -24.58 -4.14
C TRP A 73 -20.11 -23.94 -5.52
N GLY A 74 -21.28 -24.22 -6.07
CA GLY A 74 -21.64 -23.88 -7.46
C GLY A 74 -22.03 -22.44 -7.69
N ASP A 75 -22.41 -21.71 -6.63
CA ASP A 75 -22.74 -20.28 -6.76
C ASP A 75 -21.53 -19.48 -7.22
N ARG A 76 -21.79 -18.51 -8.07
CA ARG A 76 -20.77 -17.58 -8.57
C ARG A 76 -20.83 -16.27 -7.80
N ALA A 77 -19.70 -15.82 -7.28
CA ALA A 77 -19.60 -14.55 -6.59
C ALA A 77 -18.17 -13.99 -6.62
N ASN A 78 -17.97 -12.82 -6.01
CA ASN A 78 -16.64 -12.29 -5.75
C ASN A 78 -16.00 -12.99 -4.54
N TYR A 79 -15.72 -14.29 -4.72
CA TYR A 79 -15.08 -15.08 -3.67
C TYR A 79 -13.61 -14.71 -3.52
N TYR A 80 -13.09 -14.91 -2.32
CA TYR A 80 -11.74 -14.56 -1.97
C TYR A 80 -11.14 -15.54 -0.97
N ARG A 81 -9.96 -16.08 -1.30
CA ARG A 81 -9.11 -16.93 -0.47
C ARG A 81 -9.88 -18.01 0.30
N PRO A 82 -10.19 -19.12 -0.31
CA PRO A 82 -10.67 -20.27 0.44
C PRO A 82 -9.56 -20.76 1.39
N LEU A 83 -9.91 -21.11 2.61
CA LEU A 83 -9.02 -21.54 3.68
C LEU A 83 -9.52 -22.87 4.24
N ILE A 84 -8.72 -23.90 4.16
CA ILE A 84 -9.05 -25.20 4.75
C ILE A 84 -8.85 -25.10 6.27
N THR A 85 -9.81 -25.61 7.04
CA THR A 85 -9.67 -25.68 8.50
C THR A 85 -8.50 -26.57 8.90
N PRO A 86 -7.81 -26.31 10.04
CA PRO A 86 -6.63 -27.09 10.46
C PRO A 86 -6.84 -28.60 10.63
N ASP A 87 -8.08 -29.05 10.81
CA ASP A 87 -8.46 -30.44 10.82
C ASP A 87 -8.77 -31.02 9.42
N GLY A 88 -8.74 -30.16 8.39
CA GLY A 88 -9.04 -30.53 7.02
C GLY A 88 -10.53 -30.72 6.70
N GLN A 89 -11.45 -30.53 7.66
CA GLN A 89 -12.85 -30.96 7.51
C GLN A 89 -13.77 -29.93 6.84
N GLN A 90 -13.41 -28.65 6.88
CA GLN A 90 -14.24 -27.58 6.38
C GLN A 90 -13.41 -26.55 5.61
N ILE A 91 -14.09 -25.70 4.84
CA ILE A 91 -13.49 -24.62 4.07
C ILE A 91 -14.14 -23.31 4.51
N VAL A 92 -13.35 -22.36 4.96
CA VAL A 92 -13.80 -20.98 5.22
C VAL A 92 -13.53 -20.14 3.97
N ILE A 93 -14.55 -19.44 3.49
CA ILE A 93 -14.45 -18.62 2.29
C ILE A 93 -15.19 -17.30 2.47
N SER A 94 -14.68 -16.24 1.86
CA SER A 94 -15.30 -14.91 1.92
C SER A 94 -15.88 -14.51 0.57
N ASN A 95 -17.07 -13.92 0.58
CA ASN A 95 -17.53 -13.07 -0.50
C ASN A 95 -17.03 -11.65 -0.20
N ARG A 96 -16.01 -11.19 -0.94
CA ARG A 96 -15.33 -9.92 -0.69
C ARG A 96 -16.22 -8.70 -0.94
N GLN A 97 -17.06 -8.74 -1.98
CA GLN A 97 -17.96 -7.65 -2.34
C GLN A 97 -19.10 -7.52 -1.32
N ALA A 98 -19.72 -8.65 -0.96
CA ALA A 98 -20.79 -8.68 0.03
C ALA A 98 -20.26 -8.59 1.47
N ARG A 99 -18.95 -8.74 1.70
CA ARG A 99 -18.30 -8.81 3.01
C ARG A 99 -18.91 -9.87 3.91
N LYS A 100 -19.08 -11.09 3.38
CA LYS A 100 -19.66 -12.23 4.09
C LYS A 100 -18.66 -13.36 4.18
N ILE A 101 -18.55 -13.96 5.36
CA ILE A 101 -17.71 -15.13 5.60
C ILE A 101 -18.62 -16.35 5.75
N TYR A 102 -18.32 -17.40 5.00
CA TYR A 102 -19.03 -18.67 5.03
C TYR A 102 -18.12 -19.81 5.44
N VAL A 103 -18.70 -20.86 5.97
CA VAL A 103 -18.09 -22.19 6.06
C VAL A 103 -18.82 -23.16 5.16
N VAL A 104 -18.05 -23.95 4.43
CA VAL A 104 -18.52 -24.91 3.42
C VAL A 104 -17.97 -26.29 3.77
N ALA A 105 -18.79 -27.31 3.67
CA ALA A 105 -18.36 -28.71 3.82
C ALA A 105 -17.87 -29.30 2.49
N TRP A 106 -17.04 -30.33 2.54
CA TRP A 106 -16.50 -31.01 1.34
C TRP A 106 -17.53 -31.79 0.54
N ASP A 107 -18.68 -32.11 1.10
CA ASP A 107 -19.75 -32.85 0.46
C ASP A 107 -20.67 -32.00 -0.43
N GLY A 108 -20.44 -30.66 -0.44
CA GLY A 108 -21.28 -29.72 -1.19
C GLY A 108 -22.58 -29.36 -0.46
N SER A 109 -22.70 -29.66 0.83
CA SER A 109 -23.82 -29.20 1.66
C SER A 109 -23.95 -27.67 1.61
N PRO A 110 -25.16 -27.10 1.79
CA PRO A 110 -25.36 -25.66 1.75
C PRO A 110 -24.41 -24.91 2.70
N PRO A 111 -23.75 -23.83 2.24
CA PRO A 111 -22.82 -23.08 3.03
C PRO A 111 -23.52 -22.38 4.21
N ARG A 112 -22.86 -22.34 5.35
CA ARG A 112 -23.36 -21.63 6.54
C ARG A 112 -22.67 -20.29 6.65
N LEU A 113 -23.44 -19.22 6.77
CA LEU A 113 -22.92 -17.88 7.06
C LEU A 113 -22.34 -17.86 8.48
N LEU A 114 -21.07 -17.46 8.60
CA LEU A 114 -20.37 -17.27 9.87
C LEU A 114 -20.45 -15.82 10.35
N LYS A 115 -20.14 -14.87 9.46
CA LYS A 115 -19.98 -13.47 9.84
C LYS A 115 -20.36 -12.51 8.71
N GLU A 116 -20.99 -11.40 9.09
CA GLU A 116 -21.28 -10.25 8.26
C GLU A 116 -21.30 -8.98 9.15
N PRO A 117 -20.63 -7.85 8.77
CA PRO A 117 -19.67 -7.77 7.69
C PRO A 117 -18.32 -8.38 8.07
N GLY A 118 -17.62 -8.93 7.07
CA GLY A 118 -16.27 -9.43 7.28
C GLY A 118 -15.65 -10.16 6.08
N CYS A 119 -14.32 -10.24 6.08
CA CYS A 119 -13.53 -11.07 5.19
C CYS A 119 -12.46 -11.81 6.00
N ALA A 120 -12.41 -13.13 5.88
CA ALA A 120 -11.44 -13.97 6.57
C ALA A 120 -10.05 -13.80 5.97
N SER A 121 -9.05 -13.79 6.82
CA SER A 121 -7.63 -13.73 6.46
C SER A 121 -6.86 -14.97 6.84
N GLU A 122 -7.28 -15.65 7.92
CA GLU A 122 -6.64 -16.88 8.41
C GLU A 122 -7.63 -17.74 9.19
N VAL A 123 -7.38 -19.08 9.19
CA VAL A 123 -8.04 -20.06 10.05
C VAL A 123 -6.97 -20.79 10.83
N TRP A 124 -6.99 -20.68 12.14
CA TRP A 124 -5.93 -21.14 13.01
C TRP A 124 -6.49 -21.93 14.19
N ARG A 125 -5.81 -23.01 14.56
CA ARG A 125 -6.17 -23.82 15.73
C ARG A 125 -5.36 -23.38 16.94
N ASP A 126 -6.03 -22.92 17.95
CA ASP A 126 -5.43 -22.54 19.23
C ASP A 126 -4.85 -23.79 19.93
N PRO A 127 -3.54 -23.91 20.09
CA PRO A 127 -2.93 -25.09 20.67
C PRO A 127 -3.27 -25.27 22.16
N ASN A 128 -3.66 -24.22 22.85
CA ASN A 128 -3.98 -24.27 24.28
C ASN A 128 -5.43 -24.71 24.53
N THR A 129 -6.35 -24.32 23.65
CA THR A 129 -7.78 -24.58 23.82
C THR A 129 -8.32 -25.62 22.84
N GLY A 130 -7.57 -25.94 21.80
CA GLY A 130 -7.99 -26.80 20.70
C GLY A 130 -9.07 -26.19 19.79
N LYS A 131 -9.52 -24.97 20.06
CA LYS A 131 -10.56 -24.28 19.27
C LYS A 131 -10.02 -23.76 17.94
N THR A 132 -10.77 -23.99 16.88
CA THR A 132 -10.49 -23.36 15.58
C THR A 132 -11.03 -21.92 15.60
N ARG A 133 -10.18 -20.97 15.26
CA ARG A 133 -10.49 -19.55 15.22
C ARG A 133 -10.37 -19.00 13.81
N VAL A 134 -11.31 -18.14 13.42
CA VAL A 134 -11.29 -17.41 12.16
C VAL A 134 -10.84 -15.99 12.42
N TYR A 135 -9.73 -15.58 11.81
CA TYR A 135 -9.24 -14.22 11.83
C TYR A 135 -9.80 -13.46 10.64
N TYR A 136 -10.24 -12.22 10.86
CA TYR A 136 -10.92 -11.46 9.84
C TYR A 136 -10.80 -9.94 10.04
N GLN A 137 -11.11 -9.17 9.01
CA GLN A 137 -11.35 -7.74 9.06
C GLN A 137 -12.75 -7.42 8.56
N VAL A 138 -13.40 -6.43 9.18
CA VAL A 138 -14.74 -5.96 8.77
C VAL A 138 -14.70 -5.33 7.37
N ASN A 139 -13.63 -4.59 7.06
CA ASN A 139 -13.38 -4.00 5.76
C ASN A 139 -11.93 -4.25 5.32
N PRO A 140 -11.68 -5.24 4.47
CA PRO A 140 -10.33 -5.59 4.05
C PRO A 140 -9.63 -4.54 3.17
N ASN A 141 -10.38 -3.54 2.68
CA ASN A 141 -9.83 -2.44 1.89
C ASN A 141 -9.48 -1.22 2.75
N ASP A 142 -9.75 -1.28 4.04
CA ASP A 142 -9.42 -0.24 5.01
C ASP A 142 -8.33 -0.72 5.96
N TYR A 143 -7.13 -0.22 5.78
CA TYR A 143 -5.94 -0.56 6.58
C TYR A 143 -6.06 -0.20 8.05
N THR A 144 -7.05 0.59 8.43
CA THR A 144 -7.32 1.00 9.82
C THR A 144 -8.30 0.06 10.52
N THR A 145 -8.92 -0.86 9.78
CA THR A 145 -9.84 -1.83 10.37
C THR A 145 -9.07 -2.83 11.22
N PRO A 146 -9.44 -3.04 12.49
CA PRO A 146 -8.72 -3.99 13.34
C PRO A 146 -8.81 -5.41 12.81
N VAL A 147 -7.78 -6.21 13.09
CA VAL A 147 -7.84 -7.66 12.95
C VAL A 147 -8.62 -8.20 14.14
N LEU A 148 -9.69 -8.90 13.85
CA LEU A 148 -10.59 -9.54 14.81
C LEU A 148 -10.53 -11.04 14.62
N ARG A 149 -10.97 -11.80 15.63
CA ARG A 149 -11.15 -13.25 15.53
C ARG A 149 -12.41 -13.72 16.26
N PHE A 150 -12.89 -14.89 15.89
CA PHE A 150 -13.97 -15.60 16.59
C PHE A 150 -13.76 -17.12 16.49
N PRO A 151 -14.25 -17.91 17.46
CA PRO A 151 -14.30 -19.37 17.33
C PRO A 151 -15.29 -19.75 16.21
N ILE A 152 -14.91 -20.69 15.33
CA ILE A 152 -15.75 -21.09 14.17
C ILE A 152 -17.14 -21.59 14.57
N ASP A 153 -17.22 -22.22 15.75
CA ASP A 153 -18.48 -22.74 16.32
C ASP A 153 -19.30 -21.68 17.07
N GLU A 154 -18.67 -20.55 17.44
CA GLU A 154 -19.28 -19.46 18.21
C GLU A 154 -18.99 -18.09 17.55
N PRO A 155 -19.47 -17.84 16.31
CA PRO A 155 -19.08 -16.66 15.53
C PRO A 155 -19.57 -15.32 16.11
N SER A 156 -20.44 -15.34 17.13
CA SER A 156 -20.84 -14.16 17.89
C SER A 156 -19.79 -13.70 18.90
N LYS A 157 -18.90 -14.59 19.36
CA LYS A 157 -17.84 -14.29 20.34
C LYS A 157 -16.61 -13.68 19.65
N VAL A 158 -16.71 -12.40 19.33
CA VAL A 158 -15.65 -11.66 18.66
C VAL A 158 -14.64 -11.13 19.65
N GLU A 159 -13.35 -11.33 19.36
CA GLU A 159 -12.22 -10.86 20.13
C GLU A 159 -11.35 -9.97 19.26
N PRO A 160 -10.88 -8.80 19.75
CA PRO A 160 -9.87 -8.02 19.05
C PRO A 160 -8.50 -8.70 19.16
N VAL A 161 -7.75 -8.71 18.04
CA VAL A 161 -6.38 -9.24 17.99
C VAL A 161 -5.38 -8.10 17.83
N TRP A 162 -5.66 -7.20 16.90
CA TRP A 162 -4.77 -6.12 16.57
C TRP A 162 -5.56 -4.90 16.11
N SER A 163 -5.38 -3.79 16.83
CA SER A 163 -6.00 -2.52 16.50
C SER A 163 -4.88 -1.50 16.21
N SER A 164 -4.56 -1.30 14.94
CA SER A 164 -3.53 -0.36 14.52
C SER A 164 -3.89 0.23 13.16
N SER A 165 -3.57 1.51 12.95
CA SER A 165 -3.70 2.18 11.65
C SER A 165 -2.67 1.71 10.60
N VAL A 166 -1.77 0.81 10.97
CA VAL A 166 -0.64 0.37 10.15
C VAL A 166 -0.88 -1.01 9.52
N VAL A 167 -1.74 -1.81 10.10
CA VAL A 167 -1.95 -3.20 9.69
C VAL A 167 -2.91 -3.32 8.52
N GLN A 168 -2.45 -4.05 7.51
CA GLN A 168 -3.31 -4.64 6.49
C GLN A 168 -3.19 -6.18 6.56
N ALA A 169 -4.18 -6.84 7.15
CA ALA A 169 -4.20 -8.30 7.24
C ALA A 169 -4.52 -9.00 5.91
N LEU A 170 -5.17 -8.32 4.99
CA LEU A 170 -5.42 -8.84 3.64
C LEU A 170 -4.50 -8.17 2.62
N PRO A 171 -3.93 -8.93 1.71
CA PRO A 171 -4.22 -10.34 1.39
C PRO A 171 -3.50 -11.37 2.28
N SER A 172 -2.67 -11.00 3.25
CA SER A 172 -1.85 -11.94 3.99
C SER A 172 -1.80 -11.64 5.48
N PHE A 173 -2.29 -12.59 6.26
CA PHE A 173 -2.12 -12.64 7.70
C PHE A 173 -2.04 -14.11 8.08
N GLN A 174 -0.82 -14.63 8.32
CA GLN A 174 -0.61 -16.01 8.73
C GLN A 174 0.12 -16.05 10.07
N LEU A 175 -0.27 -17.02 10.89
CA LEU A 175 0.22 -17.20 12.25
C LEU A 175 1.20 -18.37 12.35
N SER A 176 2.17 -18.26 13.27
CA SER A 176 2.89 -19.42 13.80
C SER A 176 1.92 -20.38 14.51
N ARG A 177 2.32 -21.64 14.69
CA ARG A 177 1.50 -22.65 15.36
C ARG A 177 1.10 -22.23 16.78
N ASP A 178 2.02 -21.64 17.54
CA ASP A 178 1.77 -21.16 18.91
C ASP A 178 0.99 -19.83 18.95
N GLY A 179 0.72 -19.23 17.79
CA GLY A 179 -0.04 -17.96 17.68
C GLY A 179 0.68 -16.72 18.16
N LYS A 180 1.99 -16.81 18.49
CA LYS A 180 2.75 -15.68 19.00
C LYS A 180 3.30 -14.76 17.92
N MET A 181 3.41 -15.26 16.69
CA MET A 181 3.94 -14.50 15.56
C MET A 181 2.95 -14.50 14.41
N ALA A 182 2.82 -13.35 13.73
CA ALA A 182 2.05 -13.22 12.51
C ALA A 182 2.90 -12.59 11.41
N ALA A 183 2.80 -13.10 10.18
CA ALA A 183 3.35 -12.42 8.99
C ALA A 183 2.23 -11.64 8.30
N THR A 184 2.49 -10.36 7.97
CA THR A 184 1.52 -9.48 7.33
C THR A 184 2.20 -8.29 6.63
N THR A 185 1.41 -7.40 6.02
CA THR A 185 1.88 -6.14 5.41
C THR A 185 1.66 -4.95 6.36
N PHE A 186 2.54 -3.89 6.29
CA PHE A 186 2.60 -2.80 7.27
C PHE A 186 2.77 -1.39 6.68
N PRO A 187 1.83 -0.76 5.97
CA PRO A 187 0.97 -1.26 4.91
C PRO A 187 1.78 -1.69 3.68
N TRP A 188 1.11 -2.21 2.68
CA TRP A 188 1.76 -2.56 1.41
C TRP A 188 2.56 -1.38 0.81
N PRO A 189 3.78 -1.55 0.29
CA PRO A 189 4.48 -2.82 0.04
C PRO A 189 5.31 -3.36 1.21
N SER A 190 5.32 -2.73 2.37
CA SER A 190 6.12 -3.17 3.52
C SER A 190 5.58 -4.46 4.11
N SER A 191 6.41 -5.51 4.12
CA SER A 191 6.09 -6.84 4.64
C SER A 191 7.02 -7.24 5.77
N GLY A 192 6.52 -8.03 6.71
CA GLY A 192 7.31 -8.51 7.84
C GLY A 192 6.47 -9.31 8.82
N VAL A 193 6.87 -9.26 10.08
CA VAL A 193 6.26 -10.04 11.17
C VAL A 193 5.86 -9.17 12.34
N ALA A 194 4.89 -9.64 13.11
CA ALA A 194 4.48 -9.05 14.37
C ALA A 194 4.37 -10.07 15.46
N GLU A 195 4.76 -9.71 16.69
CA GLU A 195 4.51 -10.49 17.90
C GLU A 195 3.09 -10.24 18.40
N LEU A 196 2.43 -11.29 18.86
CA LEU A 196 1.10 -11.24 19.44
C LEU A 196 1.14 -11.74 20.90
N PRO A 197 0.36 -11.13 21.82
CA PRO A 197 -0.64 -10.08 21.63
C PRO A 197 -0.06 -8.64 21.67
N ASP A 198 1.21 -8.46 21.99
CA ASP A 198 1.81 -7.15 22.28
C ASP A 198 2.00 -6.26 21.06
N VAL A 199 1.80 -6.82 19.87
CA VAL A 199 1.84 -6.12 18.58
C VAL A 199 3.16 -5.36 18.34
N ALA A 200 4.29 -5.91 18.81
CA ALA A 200 5.59 -5.47 18.37
C ALA A 200 5.82 -5.98 16.93
N TRP A 201 5.95 -5.09 15.95
CA TRP A 201 6.11 -5.50 14.56
C TRP A 201 7.47 -5.09 13.99
N ARG A 202 7.91 -5.84 13.01
CA ARG A 202 9.17 -5.63 12.30
C ARG A 202 8.98 -5.77 10.82
N LYS A 203 9.34 -4.73 10.07
CA LYS A 203 9.47 -4.80 8.62
C LYS A 203 10.71 -5.63 8.27
N HIS A 204 10.54 -6.61 7.36
CA HIS A 204 11.65 -7.34 6.78
C HIS A 204 12.11 -6.66 5.49
N ARG A 205 11.16 -6.44 4.56
CA ARG A 205 11.44 -5.80 3.27
C ARG A 205 10.15 -5.35 2.59
N ASP A 206 10.28 -4.67 1.44
CA ASP A 206 9.16 -4.44 0.54
C ASP A 206 8.90 -5.68 -0.32
N GLY A 207 7.63 -5.98 -0.52
CA GLY A 207 7.12 -7.12 -1.27
C GLY A 207 5.66 -7.39 -0.93
N CYS A 208 5.12 -8.50 -1.45
CA CYS A 208 3.73 -8.88 -1.24
C CYS A 208 3.62 -10.30 -0.69
N TRP A 209 2.41 -10.72 -0.34
CA TRP A 209 2.08 -12.09 0.10
C TRP A 209 2.98 -12.63 1.22
N PRO A 210 3.24 -11.83 2.30
CA PRO A 210 3.99 -12.35 3.43
C PRO A 210 3.26 -13.55 4.04
N ALA A 211 4.02 -14.54 4.46
CA ALA A 211 3.49 -15.74 5.06
C ALA A 211 4.41 -16.22 6.19
N MET A 212 3.80 -16.79 7.24
CA MET A 212 4.47 -17.43 8.38
C MET A 212 4.42 -18.93 8.22
N ALA A 213 5.52 -19.60 8.50
CA ALA A 213 5.54 -21.07 8.58
C ALA A 213 4.52 -21.56 9.62
N PRO A 214 3.80 -22.67 9.32
CA PRO A 214 2.70 -23.18 10.15
C PRO A 214 3.20 -23.90 11.42
N ASP A 215 4.46 -23.77 11.77
CA ASP A 215 5.10 -24.33 12.95
C ASP A 215 5.66 -23.25 13.87
N ASP A 216 6.52 -23.60 14.80
CA ASP A 216 7.17 -22.67 15.73
C ASP A 216 8.61 -22.34 15.32
N SER A 217 9.00 -22.59 14.06
CA SER A 217 10.31 -22.21 13.51
C SER A 217 10.44 -20.70 13.31
N TYR A 218 9.30 -19.98 13.24
CA TYR A 218 9.18 -18.55 12.92
C TYR A 218 9.89 -18.16 11.62
N ILE A 219 10.02 -19.09 10.69
CA ILE A 219 10.41 -18.77 9.32
C ILE A 219 9.24 -18.03 8.68
N SER A 220 9.52 -16.90 8.09
CA SER A 220 8.53 -16.16 7.31
C SER A 220 9.08 -15.85 5.94
N TRP A 221 8.22 -15.64 4.96
CA TRP A 221 8.66 -15.11 3.69
C TRP A 221 7.96 -13.81 3.31
N THR A 222 8.59 -13.08 2.42
CA THR A 222 8.01 -12.01 1.61
C THR A 222 8.19 -12.39 0.14
N PHE A 223 7.14 -12.28 -0.65
CA PHE A 223 7.17 -12.57 -2.08
C PHE A 223 7.65 -11.35 -2.86
N ASP A 224 8.57 -11.53 -3.81
CA ASP A 224 9.22 -10.44 -4.53
C ASP A 224 8.28 -9.72 -5.53
N GLY A 225 8.64 -8.51 -5.91
CA GLY A 225 7.91 -7.72 -6.91
C GLY A 225 7.88 -8.33 -8.30
N PRO A 226 8.97 -8.97 -8.80
CA PRO A 226 8.98 -9.75 -10.04
C PRO A 226 8.18 -11.07 -9.99
N HIS A 227 7.64 -11.46 -8.85
CA HIS A 227 6.83 -12.64 -8.64
C HIS A 227 7.50 -13.97 -9.04
N ARG A 228 8.77 -14.12 -8.63
CA ARG A 228 9.58 -15.31 -8.92
C ARG A 228 10.27 -15.92 -7.72
N ASN A 229 10.46 -15.11 -6.66
CA ASN A 229 11.26 -15.52 -5.52
C ASN A 229 10.53 -15.26 -4.21
N LEU A 230 10.73 -16.16 -3.26
CA LEU A 230 10.41 -15.96 -1.86
C LEU A 230 11.70 -15.53 -1.14
N PHE A 231 11.59 -14.45 -0.37
CA PHE A 231 12.65 -14.04 0.53
C PHE A 231 12.30 -14.55 1.92
N LEU A 232 12.97 -15.61 2.32
CA LEU A 232 12.76 -16.19 3.63
C LEU A 232 13.62 -15.48 4.66
N THR A 233 13.06 -15.34 5.86
CA THR A 233 13.75 -14.78 7.04
C THR A 233 13.39 -15.62 8.23
N ARG A 234 14.38 -16.04 9.00
CA ARG A 234 14.18 -16.65 10.32
C ARG A 234 14.28 -15.56 11.38
N ALA A 235 13.44 -15.59 12.40
CA ALA A 235 13.41 -14.57 13.44
C ALA A 235 14.82 -14.29 14.00
N GLY A 236 15.30 -13.04 13.85
CA GLY A 236 16.60 -12.60 14.38
C GLY A 236 17.83 -12.96 13.57
N GLU A 237 17.69 -13.67 12.44
CA GLU A 237 18.79 -14.27 11.68
C GLU A 237 18.82 -13.85 10.20
N GLU A 238 19.69 -14.56 9.48
CA GLU A 238 19.93 -14.45 8.06
C GLU A 238 18.66 -14.54 7.21
N SER A 239 18.62 -13.73 6.17
CA SER A 239 17.62 -13.82 5.12
C SER A 239 18.21 -14.48 3.89
N TRP A 240 17.44 -15.31 3.19
CA TRP A 240 17.87 -15.98 1.96
C TRP A 240 16.76 -16.00 0.91
N THR A 241 17.12 -16.25 -0.32
CA THR A 241 16.20 -16.24 -1.46
C THR A 241 15.93 -17.65 -1.94
N VAL A 242 14.66 -17.99 -2.18
CA VAL A 242 14.23 -19.25 -2.79
C VAL A 242 13.48 -18.93 -4.07
N ASN A 243 14.00 -19.40 -5.21
CA ASN A 243 13.31 -19.27 -6.50
C ASN A 243 12.17 -20.29 -6.57
N ILE A 244 10.97 -19.81 -6.91
CA ILE A 244 9.78 -20.65 -7.08
C ILE A 244 9.24 -20.65 -8.51
N SER A 245 9.80 -19.84 -9.40
CA SER A 245 9.45 -19.83 -10.84
C SER A 245 10.16 -20.92 -11.65
N ASN A 246 10.99 -21.73 -11.01
CA ASN A 246 11.69 -22.86 -11.60
C ASN A 246 10.86 -24.16 -11.63
N ALA A 247 9.63 -24.14 -11.18
CA ALA A 247 8.72 -25.29 -11.25
C ALA A 247 8.59 -25.79 -12.70
N PRO A 248 8.48 -27.12 -12.92
CA PRO A 248 8.37 -27.68 -14.27
C PRO A 248 7.21 -27.11 -15.06
N GLY A 249 7.48 -26.59 -16.25
CA GLY A 249 6.48 -25.91 -17.09
C GLY A 249 6.32 -24.42 -16.84
N VAL A 250 6.78 -23.89 -15.71
CA VAL A 250 6.73 -22.46 -15.40
C VAL A 250 7.78 -21.65 -16.19
N ARG A 251 8.93 -22.24 -16.50
CA ARG A 251 9.96 -21.66 -17.40
C ARG A 251 10.43 -20.25 -16.97
N ASN A 252 10.55 -19.99 -15.67
CA ASN A 252 10.91 -18.70 -15.10
C ASN A 252 9.93 -17.54 -15.43
N TYR A 253 8.70 -17.85 -15.84
CA TYR A 253 7.64 -16.87 -15.85
C TYR A 253 7.19 -16.52 -14.43
N GLU A 254 6.37 -15.50 -14.28
CA GLU A 254 5.81 -15.11 -13.00
C GLU A 254 4.88 -16.19 -12.45
N VAL A 255 4.81 -16.27 -11.13
CA VAL A 255 3.88 -17.12 -10.38
C VAL A 255 3.10 -16.27 -9.37
N TYR A 256 1.98 -16.77 -8.85
CA TYR A 256 1.15 -16.03 -7.90
C TYR A 256 0.62 -16.91 -6.78
N HIS A 257 0.04 -16.27 -5.80
CA HIS A 257 -0.68 -16.88 -4.68
C HIS A 257 0.14 -17.93 -3.91
N PRO A 258 1.45 -17.69 -3.62
CA PRO A 258 2.20 -18.62 -2.80
C PRO A 258 1.60 -18.67 -1.39
N ARG A 259 1.38 -19.87 -0.89
CA ARG A 259 0.86 -20.10 0.46
C ARG A 259 1.49 -21.35 1.06
N TRP A 260 1.83 -21.31 2.34
CA TRP A 260 2.21 -22.50 3.08
C TRP A 260 1.00 -23.42 3.28
N SER A 261 1.23 -24.74 3.25
CA SER A 261 0.29 -25.73 3.77
C SER A 261 0.25 -25.69 5.30
N ASN A 262 -0.50 -26.62 5.92
CA ASN A 262 -0.38 -26.91 7.35
C ASN A 262 0.87 -27.74 7.69
N ASP A 263 1.61 -28.24 6.70
CA ASP A 263 2.91 -28.90 6.81
C ASP A 263 4.00 -27.93 6.38
N VAL A 264 4.99 -27.70 7.25
CA VAL A 264 6.04 -26.70 7.01
C VAL A 264 6.89 -26.99 5.77
N ARG A 265 6.93 -28.24 5.32
CA ARG A 265 7.71 -28.66 4.16
C ARG A 265 7.02 -28.37 2.82
N TYR A 266 5.74 -28.03 2.81
CA TYR A 266 4.98 -27.88 1.58
C TYR A 266 4.37 -26.49 1.41
N MET A 267 4.33 -26.06 0.16
CA MET A 267 3.66 -24.85 -0.28
C MET A 267 2.82 -25.11 -1.52
N VAL A 268 1.88 -24.22 -1.79
CA VAL A 268 1.07 -24.20 -3.00
C VAL A 268 1.19 -22.85 -3.69
N MET A 269 1.10 -22.82 -5.02
CA MET A 269 1.11 -21.59 -5.83
C MET A 269 0.39 -21.80 -7.16
N THR A 270 0.17 -20.73 -7.89
CA THR A 270 -0.34 -20.74 -9.27
C THR A 270 0.69 -20.22 -10.26
N GLY A 271 0.71 -20.77 -11.47
CA GLY A 271 1.60 -20.36 -12.57
C GLY A 271 1.50 -21.26 -13.81
N PRO A 272 2.17 -20.93 -14.92
CA PRO A 272 2.88 -19.68 -15.21
C PRO A 272 1.97 -18.54 -15.65
N TYR A 273 2.37 -17.29 -15.41
CA TYR A 273 1.69 -16.11 -15.94
C TYR A 273 2.50 -15.57 -17.11
N THR A 274 2.12 -15.94 -18.33
CA THR A 274 2.92 -15.69 -19.54
C THR A 274 2.62 -14.38 -20.25
N THR A 275 1.50 -13.72 -19.93
CA THR A 275 0.98 -12.58 -20.68
C THR A 275 1.30 -11.22 -20.05
N GLY A 276 2.00 -11.19 -18.92
CA GLY A 276 2.25 -9.99 -18.10
C GLY A 276 3.33 -9.03 -18.60
N ARG A 277 4.04 -9.29 -19.69
CA ARG A 277 5.18 -8.48 -20.14
C ARG A 277 4.86 -7.06 -20.64
N LYS A 278 3.62 -6.72 -20.88
CA LYS A 278 3.21 -5.34 -21.16
C LYS A 278 2.71 -4.65 -19.88
N ALA A 279 3.62 -4.51 -18.98
CA ALA A 279 3.81 -3.43 -18.00
C ALA A 279 2.71 -3.09 -16.99
N ILE A 280 1.47 -3.55 -17.04
CA ILE A 280 0.46 -3.11 -16.06
C ILE A 280 -0.70 -4.10 -15.89
N LYS A 281 -0.76 -5.12 -16.71
CA LYS A 281 -1.83 -6.13 -16.64
C LYS A 281 -1.21 -7.51 -16.46
N LEU A 282 -0.90 -7.84 -15.24
CA LEU A 282 -0.69 -9.20 -14.81
C LEU A 282 -2.03 -9.92 -14.95
N TRP A 283 -2.09 -10.86 -15.83
CA TRP A 283 -3.28 -11.67 -16.06
C TRP A 283 -3.19 -12.90 -15.16
N ALA A 284 -3.76 -12.79 -13.96
CA ALA A 284 -4.03 -13.95 -13.17
C ALA A 284 -5.15 -14.75 -13.86
N GLY A 285 -4.98 -16.08 -13.99
CA GLY A 285 -6.01 -16.95 -14.50
C GLY A 285 -6.22 -16.95 -16.00
N ALA A 286 -5.16 -16.83 -16.76
CA ALA A 286 -5.19 -17.15 -18.18
C ALA A 286 -5.17 -18.66 -18.41
N ASP A 287 -5.56 -19.08 -19.60
CA ASP A 287 -5.39 -20.47 -20.07
C ASP A 287 -3.95 -20.94 -19.80
N GLY A 288 -3.81 -22.08 -19.12
CA GLY A 288 -2.52 -22.68 -18.74
C GLY A 288 -1.91 -22.16 -17.43
N VAL A 289 -2.62 -21.35 -16.65
CA VAL A 289 -2.26 -21.07 -15.25
C VAL A 289 -2.77 -22.20 -14.36
N GLU A 290 -1.85 -22.93 -13.73
CA GLU A 290 -2.13 -24.18 -13.04
C GLU A 290 -1.72 -24.11 -11.58
N ILE A 291 -2.17 -25.06 -10.78
CA ILE A 291 -1.80 -25.23 -9.38
C ILE A 291 -0.60 -26.14 -9.25
N TYR A 292 0.37 -25.68 -8.49
CA TYR A 292 1.61 -26.41 -8.17
C TYR A 292 1.76 -26.62 -6.67
N LEU A 293 2.14 -27.82 -6.28
CA LEU A 293 2.67 -28.14 -4.97
C LEU A 293 4.20 -28.14 -5.02
N GLY A 294 4.83 -27.44 -4.11
CA GLY A 294 6.27 -27.44 -3.92
C GLY A 294 6.66 -28.03 -2.58
N LYS A 295 7.72 -28.83 -2.54
CA LYS A 295 8.29 -29.38 -1.31
C LYS A 295 9.62 -28.70 -1.04
N PHE A 296 9.74 -28.01 0.09
CA PHE A 296 11.00 -27.39 0.52
C PHE A 296 12.04 -28.44 0.91
N GLY A 297 13.29 -28.17 0.65
CA GLY A 297 14.42 -28.86 1.25
C GLY A 297 14.42 -28.73 2.79
N GLN A 298 15.13 -29.61 3.49
CA GLN A 298 15.16 -29.60 4.96
C GLN A 298 15.70 -28.30 5.56
N ASP A 299 16.57 -27.62 4.81
CA ASP A 299 17.17 -26.34 5.18
C ASP A 299 16.36 -25.11 4.73
N PHE A 300 15.26 -25.32 4.01
CA PHE A 300 14.41 -24.27 3.41
C PHE A 300 15.15 -23.34 2.41
N ARG A 301 16.30 -23.76 1.88
CA ARG A 301 17.07 -22.95 0.92
C ARG A 301 16.67 -23.15 -0.54
N SER A 302 15.87 -24.18 -0.81
CA SER A 302 15.31 -24.48 -2.14
C SER A 302 13.99 -25.22 -2.04
N VAL A 303 13.25 -25.25 -3.15
CA VAL A 303 12.16 -26.22 -3.36
C VAL A 303 12.80 -27.42 -4.06
N GLU A 304 12.89 -28.55 -3.37
CA GLU A 304 13.57 -29.76 -3.83
C GLU A 304 12.77 -30.54 -4.88
N SER A 305 11.44 -30.43 -4.82
CA SER A 305 10.56 -31.12 -5.77
C SER A 305 9.25 -30.35 -5.98
N TRP A 306 8.67 -30.56 -7.16
CA TRP A 306 7.42 -29.94 -7.59
C TRP A 306 6.46 -30.98 -8.15
N LEU A 307 5.17 -30.77 -7.88
CA LEU A 307 4.07 -31.50 -8.50
C LEU A 307 3.10 -30.50 -9.13
N LYS A 308 2.89 -30.60 -10.46
CA LYS A 308 1.80 -29.92 -11.12
C LYS A 308 0.51 -30.66 -10.81
N VAL A 309 -0.46 -30.02 -10.17
CA VAL A 309 -1.70 -30.65 -9.69
C VAL A 309 -2.80 -30.60 -10.75
N THR A 310 -2.96 -29.45 -11.42
CA THR A 310 -4.04 -29.24 -12.39
C THR A 310 -3.51 -29.14 -13.80
N ASN A 311 -4.40 -29.37 -14.77
CA ASN A 311 -4.13 -29.19 -16.19
C ASN A 311 -5.41 -28.70 -16.86
N SER A 312 -5.82 -27.49 -16.47
CA SER A 312 -7.08 -26.87 -16.87
C SER A 312 -6.89 -25.84 -17.99
N ARG A 313 -8.00 -25.44 -18.60
CA ARG A 313 -8.04 -24.31 -19.55
C ARG A 313 -8.75 -23.10 -18.94
N VAL A 314 -8.93 -23.07 -17.64
CA VAL A 314 -9.64 -22.03 -16.92
C VAL A 314 -8.72 -21.31 -15.94
N GLY A 315 -9.10 -20.10 -15.55
CA GLY A 315 -8.34 -19.34 -14.56
C GLY A 315 -8.44 -19.97 -13.17
N GLU A 316 -7.30 -20.14 -12.52
CA GLU A 316 -7.17 -20.71 -11.18
C GLU A 316 -6.50 -19.73 -10.22
N PHE A 317 -7.11 -19.56 -9.00
CA PHE A 317 -6.71 -18.51 -8.08
C PHE A 317 -6.73 -18.99 -6.63
N PHE A 318 -5.86 -18.40 -5.80
CA PHE A 318 -5.87 -18.52 -4.36
C PHE A 318 -5.94 -19.96 -3.86
N PRO A 319 -5.01 -20.84 -4.23
CA PRO A 319 -5.01 -22.20 -3.74
C PRO A 319 -4.68 -22.24 -2.25
N ASP A 320 -5.27 -23.22 -1.55
CA ASP A 320 -4.89 -23.63 -0.21
C ASP A 320 -4.79 -25.16 -0.15
N VAL A 321 -3.91 -25.67 0.71
CA VAL A 321 -3.64 -27.10 0.80
C VAL A 321 -3.52 -27.56 2.25
N TRP A 322 -4.13 -28.68 2.53
CA TRP A 322 -4.06 -29.38 3.80
C TRP A 322 -3.54 -30.81 3.61
N ILE A 323 -2.65 -31.24 4.49
CA ILE A 323 -2.01 -32.56 4.49
C ILE A 323 -2.24 -33.21 5.87
N ALA A 324 -2.80 -34.42 5.89
CA ALA A 324 -3.02 -35.14 7.14
C ALA A 324 -1.68 -35.49 7.80
N GLY A 325 -1.58 -35.23 9.09
CA GLY A 325 -0.36 -35.48 9.84
C GLY A 325 0.80 -34.53 9.50
N GLY A 326 0.48 -33.36 8.98
CA GLY A 326 1.47 -32.37 8.54
C GLY A 326 2.63 -32.17 9.52
N GLU A 327 3.84 -32.13 8.98
CA GLU A 327 5.08 -32.01 9.73
C GLU A 327 5.23 -30.62 10.36
N HIS A 328 5.65 -30.62 11.62
CA HIS A 328 5.99 -29.41 12.36
C HIS A 328 7.41 -29.54 12.89
N VAL A 329 8.26 -28.61 12.49
CA VAL A 329 9.60 -28.50 13.05
C VAL A 329 9.49 -27.78 14.39
N SER A 330 9.79 -28.46 15.48
CA SER A 330 9.94 -27.79 16.76
C SER A 330 11.27 -27.05 16.79
N SER A 331 11.26 -25.73 16.76
CA SER A 331 12.49 -24.99 17.00
C SER A 331 12.85 -25.03 18.48
N LYS A 332 14.12 -25.27 18.78
CA LYS A 332 14.71 -25.08 20.13
C LYS A 332 15.00 -23.60 20.39
N TYR A 333 14.26 -22.68 19.80
CA TYR A 333 14.48 -21.24 19.96
C TYR A 333 13.92 -20.79 21.32
N ASP A 334 14.81 -20.32 22.19
CA ASP A 334 14.45 -19.67 23.42
C ASP A 334 13.80 -18.28 23.14
N SER A 335 12.60 -18.08 23.66
CA SER A 335 11.83 -16.85 23.48
C SER A 335 12.52 -15.60 24.03
N ALA A 336 13.41 -15.74 25.01
CA ALA A 336 14.14 -14.62 25.60
C ALA A 336 15.24 -14.04 24.68
N THR A 337 15.76 -14.83 23.74
CA THR A 337 16.83 -14.40 22.81
C THR A 337 16.29 -13.78 21.53
N ARG A 338 15.00 -13.82 21.30
CA ARG A 338 14.36 -13.58 20.00
C ARG A 338 14.42 -12.12 19.52
N PHE A 339 14.34 -11.16 20.40
CA PHE A 339 14.26 -9.74 20.05
C PHE A 339 15.15 -8.82 20.88
N ALA A 340 15.82 -9.31 21.91
CA ALA A 340 16.67 -8.50 22.79
C ALA A 340 17.90 -7.90 22.08
N ALA A 341 18.32 -8.45 20.95
CA ALA A 341 19.57 -8.07 20.30
C ALA A 341 19.46 -6.91 19.29
N ARG A 342 18.25 -6.50 18.91
CA ARG A 342 18.03 -5.36 17.99
C ARG A 342 16.69 -4.64 18.23
N THR A 343 16.34 -4.40 19.48
CA THR A 343 15.41 -3.33 19.77
C THR A 343 16.17 -2.03 19.60
N ASP A 344 15.99 -1.40 18.47
CA ASP A 344 16.12 0.04 18.39
C ASP A 344 14.95 0.60 19.22
N SER A 345 15.14 0.49 20.56
CA SER A 345 14.12 0.80 21.57
C SER A 345 13.63 2.25 21.44
N GLY A 346 14.47 3.13 20.86
CA GLY A 346 14.11 4.50 20.53
C GLY A 346 13.10 4.61 19.41
N LEU A 347 13.21 3.81 18.35
CA LEU A 347 12.29 3.86 17.19
C LEU A 347 10.94 3.20 17.51
N VAL A 348 10.97 2.06 18.20
CA VAL A 348 9.75 1.34 18.62
C VAL A 348 8.97 2.11 19.69
N GLN A 349 9.67 2.72 20.64
CA GLN A 349 9.03 3.56 21.66
C GLN A 349 8.51 4.87 21.07
N LYS A 350 9.23 5.45 20.11
CA LYS A 350 8.80 6.63 19.34
C LYS A 350 7.64 6.30 18.39
N LEU A 351 7.62 5.12 17.77
CA LEU A 351 6.50 4.63 16.98
C LEU A 351 5.30 4.26 17.87
N ARG A 352 5.52 3.61 19.05
CA ARG A 352 4.45 3.38 20.05
C ARG A 352 3.80 4.68 20.50
N SER A 353 4.57 5.73 20.75
CA SER A 353 3.99 7.04 21.14
C SER A 353 3.22 7.70 20.02
N VAL A 354 3.61 7.48 18.75
CA VAL A 354 2.93 8.04 17.57
C VAL A 354 1.67 7.23 17.20
N PHE A 355 1.64 5.91 17.45
CA PHE A 355 0.55 5.03 17.00
C PHE A 355 -0.45 4.63 18.10
N ASN A 356 -0.08 4.75 19.38
CA ASN A 356 -1.01 4.59 20.51
C ASN A 356 -1.67 5.91 20.96
N GLU A 357 -1.29 7.03 20.37
CA GLU A 357 -1.99 8.29 20.58
C GLU A 357 -3.37 8.21 19.92
N PRO A 358 -4.45 8.60 20.62
CA PRO A 358 -5.76 8.76 19.97
C PRO A 358 -5.61 9.61 18.72
N TYR A 359 -6.29 9.26 17.64
CA TYR A 359 -6.22 9.99 16.35
C TYR A 359 -6.36 11.51 16.53
N GLU A 360 -7.05 11.92 17.58
CA GLU A 360 -7.25 13.32 17.95
C GLU A 360 -5.95 14.03 18.38
N ASN A 361 -4.93 13.28 18.80
CA ASN A 361 -3.63 13.81 19.24
C ASN A 361 -2.56 13.76 18.15
N VAL A 362 -2.88 13.23 16.96
CA VAL A 362 -1.96 13.16 15.81
C VAL A 362 -2.52 14.02 14.67
N TRP A 363 -1.67 14.86 14.06
CA TRP A 363 -2.10 15.64 12.88
C TRP A 363 -2.71 14.73 11.79
N PRO A 364 -3.83 15.10 11.20
CA PRO A 364 -4.58 16.35 11.28
C PRO A 364 -5.63 16.43 12.41
N GLY A 365 -5.66 15.52 13.36
CA GLY A 365 -6.41 15.61 14.63
C GLY A 365 -7.87 15.21 14.57
N SER A 366 -8.54 15.30 13.43
CA SER A 366 -9.96 14.94 13.29
C SER A 366 -10.24 14.39 11.90
N ARG A 367 -11.01 13.30 11.84
CA ARG A 367 -11.52 12.73 10.57
C ARG A 367 -12.88 13.28 10.17
N ASN A 368 -13.52 14.08 11.03
CA ASN A 368 -14.83 14.64 10.73
C ASN A 368 -14.74 15.53 9.48
N GLY A 369 -15.50 15.19 8.44
CA GLY A 369 -15.50 15.89 7.15
C GLY A 369 -14.19 15.82 6.37
N LEU A 370 -13.18 15.05 6.81
CA LEU A 370 -11.92 14.86 6.09
C LEU A 370 -12.19 14.06 4.80
N VAL A 371 -11.83 14.63 3.65
CA VAL A 371 -12.01 14.01 2.34
C VAL A 371 -10.70 13.65 1.65
N PHE A 372 -9.61 14.30 2.01
CA PHE A 372 -8.27 13.96 1.53
C PHE A 372 -7.23 14.27 2.60
N GLN A 373 -6.24 13.40 2.71
CA GLN A 373 -5.08 13.59 3.58
C GLN A 373 -3.83 13.06 2.89
N TRP A 374 -2.76 13.83 2.96
CA TRP A 374 -1.41 13.36 2.70
C TRP A 374 -0.49 13.84 3.82
N ARG A 375 0.31 12.92 4.36
CA ARG A 375 1.34 13.24 5.36
C ARG A 375 2.49 12.24 5.23
N ASP A 376 3.70 12.71 5.12
CA ASP A 376 4.98 11.97 5.28
C ASP A 376 5.05 10.50 4.81
N ASN A 377 4.09 10.03 4.06
CA ASN A 377 3.99 8.66 3.57
C ASN A 377 4.61 8.52 2.17
N LYS A 378 5.66 9.29 1.90
CA LYS A 378 6.35 9.30 0.60
C LYS A 378 5.33 9.47 -0.55
N ASP A 379 5.07 8.43 -1.33
CA ASP A 379 4.26 8.47 -2.54
C ASP A 379 2.75 8.22 -2.32
N SER A 380 2.26 8.12 -1.09
CA SER A 380 0.85 7.81 -0.81
C SER A 380 0.13 8.84 0.05
N GLY A 381 -1.04 9.28 -0.41
CA GLY A 381 -2.05 9.98 0.36
C GLY A 381 -3.18 9.05 0.77
N GLN A 382 -4.13 9.58 1.52
CA GLN A 382 -5.38 8.90 1.86
C GLN A 382 -6.58 9.74 1.43
N PHE A 383 -7.52 9.11 0.76
CA PHE A 383 -8.87 9.61 0.58
C PHE A 383 -9.75 9.08 1.70
N VAL A 384 -10.57 9.93 2.28
CA VAL A 384 -11.54 9.57 3.32
C VAL A 384 -12.91 10.05 2.86
N ASN A 385 -13.91 9.19 2.89
CA ASN A 385 -15.29 9.59 2.58
C ASN A 385 -16.10 9.89 3.85
N SER A 386 -17.29 10.44 3.67
CA SER A 386 -18.19 10.80 4.78
C SER A 386 -18.62 9.62 5.66
N SER A 387 -18.50 8.38 5.17
CA SER A 387 -18.74 7.16 5.96
C SER A 387 -17.51 6.68 6.73
N GLY A 388 -16.39 7.44 6.72
CA GLY A 388 -15.15 7.08 7.39
C GLY A 388 -14.30 6.02 6.69
N GLN A 389 -14.69 5.61 5.47
CA GLN A 389 -13.87 4.70 4.66
C GLN A 389 -12.67 5.44 4.12
N SER A 390 -11.48 4.86 4.26
CA SER A 390 -10.26 5.42 3.69
C SER A 390 -9.71 4.53 2.57
N ARG A 391 -9.12 5.18 1.57
CA ARG A 391 -8.47 4.53 0.43
C ARG A 391 -7.11 5.18 0.20
N SER A 392 -6.09 4.37 0.00
CA SER A 392 -4.76 4.89 -0.37
C SER A 392 -4.80 5.53 -1.75
N VAL A 393 -4.14 6.67 -1.87
CA VAL A 393 -4.02 7.46 -3.10
C VAL A 393 -2.55 7.64 -3.40
N ARG A 394 -2.10 7.13 -4.54
CA ARG A 394 -0.72 7.30 -4.97
C ARG A 394 -0.48 8.74 -5.47
N LEU A 395 0.65 9.32 -5.09
CA LEU A 395 1.13 10.60 -5.56
C LEU A 395 2.26 10.41 -6.57
N LYS A 396 2.08 10.92 -7.79
CA LYS A 396 3.10 10.88 -8.82
C LYS A 396 3.86 12.21 -8.84
N ALA A 397 5.15 12.17 -8.61
CA ALA A 397 6.02 13.31 -8.80
C ALA A 397 6.32 13.54 -10.30
N ALA A 398 6.32 14.78 -10.74
CA ALA A 398 6.62 15.19 -12.11
C ALA A 398 7.49 16.44 -12.11
N GLY A 399 8.33 16.62 -13.15
CA GLY A 399 9.27 17.73 -13.24
C GLY A 399 10.31 17.72 -12.11
N GLY A 400 10.61 18.89 -11.55
CA GLY A 400 11.53 19.06 -10.42
C GLY A 400 10.95 18.69 -9.04
N ALA A 401 9.74 18.10 -8.99
CA ALA A 401 9.15 17.67 -7.71
C ALA A 401 9.77 16.37 -7.20
N ARG A 402 10.08 16.30 -5.91
CA ARG A 402 10.62 15.11 -5.23
C ARG A 402 10.19 15.09 -3.77
N PHE A 403 10.24 13.93 -3.14
CA PHE A 403 10.09 13.83 -1.69
C PHE A 403 11.42 14.15 -1.00
N GLY A 404 11.35 14.82 0.12
CA GLY A 404 12.48 15.04 1.02
C GLY A 404 12.69 13.87 1.99
N PRO A 405 13.72 13.97 2.83
CA PRO A 405 14.13 12.88 3.73
C PRO A 405 13.06 12.52 4.78
N ASN A 406 12.25 13.49 5.19
CA ASN A 406 11.15 13.24 6.13
C ASN A 406 9.81 12.98 5.41
N GLY A 407 9.83 12.77 4.09
CA GLY A 407 8.66 12.55 3.28
C GLY A 407 7.93 13.81 2.83
N GLU A 408 8.40 15.01 3.17
CA GLU A 408 7.84 16.27 2.70
C GLU A 408 7.98 16.44 1.17
N MET A 409 7.06 17.17 0.55
CA MET A 409 7.13 17.50 -0.88
C MET A 409 8.07 18.68 -1.12
N HIS A 410 9.16 18.45 -1.83
CA HIS A 410 10.01 19.48 -2.41
C HIS A 410 9.54 19.78 -3.82
N ILE A 411 9.09 21.01 -4.06
CA ILE A 411 8.53 21.45 -5.33
C ILE A 411 9.41 22.56 -5.91
N LEU A 412 10.15 22.21 -6.95
CA LEU A 412 11.07 23.10 -7.63
C LEU A 412 10.74 23.12 -9.13
N GLY A 413 9.65 23.79 -9.48
CA GLY A 413 9.17 23.87 -10.86
C GLY A 413 8.44 22.62 -11.37
N GLY A 414 8.14 21.65 -10.48
CA GLY A 414 7.42 20.42 -10.79
C GLY A 414 6.01 20.37 -10.19
N ALA A 415 5.48 19.15 -10.02
CA ALA A 415 4.19 18.93 -9.40
C ALA A 415 4.09 17.52 -8.78
N PHE A 416 3.23 17.38 -7.76
CA PHE A 416 2.71 16.08 -7.33
C PHE A 416 1.26 15.95 -7.77
N ILE A 417 0.94 14.81 -8.40
CA ILE A 417 -0.38 14.53 -8.95
C ILE A 417 -0.91 13.27 -8.29
N PRO A 418 -1.94 13.38 -7.45
CA PRO A 418 -2.63 12.21 -6.91
C PRO A 418 -3.36 11.45 -8.02
N ASP A 419 -3.52 10.13 -7.83
CA ASP A 419 -4.40 9.34 -8.70
C ASP A 419 -5.82 9.93 -8.68
N GLY A 420 -6.35 10.23 -9.87
CA GLY A 420 -7.58 10.99 -10.04
C GLY A 420 -8.87 10.24 -9.75
N ALA A 421 -8.80 8.97 -9.34
CA ALA A 421 -9.99 8.13 -9.11
C ALA A 421 -10.94 8.66 -8.02
N PHE A 422 -10.47 9.58 -7.16
CA PHE A 422 -11.24 10.16 -6.04
C PHE A 422 -11.64 11.64 -6.25
N ASN A 423 -11.25 12.26 -7.35
CA ASN A 423 -11.62 13.67 -7.62
C ASN A 423 -13.13 13.89 -7.64
N LYS A 424 -13.88 12.88 -8.09
CA LYS A 424 -15.34 12.91 -8.07
C LYS A 424 -15.90 12.94 -6.65
N GLU A 425 -15.35 12.12 -5.79
CA GLU A 425 -15.77 12.01 -4.38
C GLU A 425 -15.46 13.29 -3.60
N ILE A 426 -14.28 13.90 -3.76
CA ILE A 426 -13.96 15.21 -3.15
C ILE A 426 -15.00 16.25 -3.55
N ARG A 427 -15.30 16.34 -4.86
CA ARG A 427 -16.34 17.23 -5.36
C ARG A 427 -17.69 16.96 -4.72
N ASP A 428 -18.12 15.68 -4.67
CA ASP A 428 -19.45 15.32 -4.21
C ASP A 428 -19.64 15.62 -2.72
N GLU A 429 -18.64 15.33 -1.89
CA GLU A 429 -18.68 15.64 -0.45
C GLU A 429 -18.72 17.15 -0.19
N CYS A 430 -17.89 17.94 -0.89
CA CYS A 430 -17.93 19.40 -0.77
C CYS A 430 -19.22 20.01 -1.35
N ARG A 431 -19.77 19.45 -2.43
CA ARG A 431 -21.08 19.90 -2.96
C ARG A 431 -22.23 19.62 -1.99
N LYS A 432 -22.18 18.48 -1.31
CA LYS A 432 -23.19 18.07 -0.35
C LYS A 432 -23.22 18.97 0.88
N SER A 433 -22.07 19.32 1.41
CA SER A 433 -21.96 20.18 2.60
C SER A 433 -22.09 21.69 2.27
N GLY A 434 -21.69 22.11 1.06
CA GLY A 434 -21.53 23.52 0.73
C GLY A 434 -20.32 24.17 1.42
N GLU A 435 -19.44 23.36 2.03
CA GLU A 435 -18.32 23.83 2.84
C GLU A 435 -16.99 23.25 2.32
N LEU A 436 -15.90 23.93 2.62
CA LEU A 436 -14.53 23.53 2.27
C LEU A 436 -13.56 23.99 3.35
N ALA A 437 -12.60 23.14 3.70
CA ALA A 437 -11.36 23.61 4.30
C ALA A 437 -10.14 22.97 3.66
N ILE A 438 -9.07 23.73 3.54
CA ILE A 438 -7.76 23.31 3.04
C ILE A 438 -6.76 23.59 4.15
N GLU A 439 -6.08 22.54 4.60
CA GLU A 439 -5.03 22.61 5.61
C GLU A 439 -3.71 22.13 5.01
N ALA A 440 -2.63 22.87 5.21
CA ALA A 440 -1.28 22.47 4.81
C ALA A 440 -0.21 23.18 5.63
N VAL A 441 0.98 22.58 5.71
CA VAL A 441 2.18 23.33 6.12
C VAL A 441 2.93 23.74 4.85
N VAL A 442 3.09 25.03 4.67
CA VAL A 442 3.62 25.66 3.45
C VAL A 442 4.88 26.43 3.77
N THR A 443 5.96 26.18 3.04
CA THR A 443 7.19 26.99 3.06
C THR A 443 7.50 27.43 1.64
N THR A 444 7.40 28.73 1.36
CA THR A 444 7.80 29.25 0.04
C THR A 444 9.31 29.37 -0.05
N SER A 445 9.91 28.95 -1.17
CA SER A 445 11.36 29.07 -1.38
C SER A 445 11.79 30.47 -1.76
N ARG A 446 10.90 31.25 -2.39
CA ARG A 446 11.20 32.61 -2.85
C ARG A 446 9.97 33.50 -2.97
N VAL A 447 10.22 34.77 -2.96
CA VAL A 447 9.29 35.83 -3.37
C VAL A 447 10.03 36.77 -4.36
N PRO A 448 9.35 37.31 -5.37
CA PRO A 448 7.95 37.11 -5.72
C PRO A 448 7.71 35.78 -6.49
N GLN A 449 6.48 35.28 -6.43
CA GLN A 449 5.99 34.23 -7.34
C GLN A 449 4.62 34.65 -7.90
N PHE A 450 4.39 34.38 -9.17
CA PHE A 450 3.26 34.99 -9.90
C PHE A 450 2.40 33.97 -10.62
N GLY A 451 1.15 34.37 -10.91
CA GLY A 451 0.30 33.59 -11.77
C GLY A 451 -1.16 33.41 -11.39
N PRO A 452 -1.63 33.35 -10.10
CA PRO A 452 -0.91 32.91 -8.93
C PRO A 452 -0.24 31.57 -9.14
N ALA A 453 0.99 31.41 -8.63
CA ALA A 453 1.70 30.13 -8.60
C ALA A 453 0.92 29.14 -7.76
N ARG A 454 0.75 27.89 -8.24
CA ARG A 454 -0.17 26.92 -7.65
C ARG A 454 0.48 26.14 -6.52
N ILE A 455 0.01 26.32 -5.29
CA ILE A 455 0.41 25.49 -4.15
C ILE A 455 -0.44 24.23 -4.14
N ILE A 456 -1.76 24.37 -4.07
CA ILE A 456 -2.75 23.27 -4.12
C ILE A 456 -3.87 23.73 -5.07
N SER A 457 -4.12 22.98 -6.14
CA SER A 457 -5.16 23.33 -7.11
C SER A 457 -6.04 22.12 -7.41
N PHE A 458 -7.35 22.38 -7.52
CA PHE A 458 -8.30 21.42 -8.04
C PHE A 458 -8.94 22.04 -9.29
N SER A 459 -8.32 21.79 -10.43
CA SER A 459 -8.54 22.53 -11.67
C SER A 459 -8.45 21.65 -12.91
N ARG A 460 -8.93 22.19 -14.02
CA ARG A 460 -8.77 21.61 -15.36
C ARG A 460 -7.64 22.31 -16.14
N ASN A 461 -7.49 23.59 -15.92
CA ASN A 461 -6.52 24.45 -16.60
C ASN A 461 -6.44 25.82 -15.90
N PRO A 462 -5.58 26.77 -16.33
CA PRO A 462 -5.44 28.08 -15.68
C PRO A 462 -6.70 28.93 -15.55
N ALA A 463 -7.75 28.64 -16.31
CA ALA A 463 -8.99 29.45 -16.32
C ALA A 463 -10.22 28.72 -15.72
N LYS A 464 -10.11 27.41 -15.39
CA LYS A 464 -11.24 26.58 -14.92
C LYS A 464 -10.82 25.77 -13.70
N ARG A 465 -11.43 26.03 -12.55
CA ARG A 465 -11.10 25.38 -11.27
C ARG A 465 -12.32 25.22 -10.37
N ASN A 466 -12.22 24.33 -9.40
CA ASN A 466 -13.06 24.33 -8.21
C ASN A 466 -12.46 25.27 -7.18
N PHE A 467 -11.17 25.10 -6.88
CA PHE A 467 -10.40 26.02 -6.05
C PHE A 467 -8.91 26.02 -6.46
N THR A 468 -8.20 27.06 -6.03
CA THR A 468 -6.74 27.13 -6.06
C THR A 468 -6.24 27.89 -4.84
N LEU A 469 -5.47 27.24 -3.99
CA LEU A 469 -4.60 27.90 -3.02
C LEU A 469 -3.27 28.16 -3.74
N GLY A 470 -2.82 29.39 -3.80
CA GLY A 470 -1.63 29.76 -4.55
C GLY A 470 -0.88 30.92 -3.92
N GLN A 471 0.21 31.32 -4.58
CA GLN A 471 1.00 32.49 -4.20
C GLN A 471 0.97 33.53 -5.33
N GLN A 472 0.62 34.73 -4.99
CA GLN A 472 0.71 35.88 -5.87
C GLN A 472 1.60 36.95 -5.22
N ASP A 473 2.74 37.21 -5.84
CA ASP A 473 3.81 38.04 -5.25
C ASP A 473 4.32 37.42 -3.93
N ASN A 474 4.20 38.10 -2.81
CA ASN A 474 4.52 37.58 -1.47
C ASN A 474 3.28 37.17 -0.69
N HIS A 475 2.09 37.06 -1.31
CA HIS A 475 0.85 36.76 -0.61
C HIS A 475 0.31 35.36 -0.97
N LEU A 476 -0.14 34.65 0.05
CA LEU A 476 -1.05 33.53 -0.10
C LEU A 476 -2.39 34.03 -0.62
N VAL A 477 -2.93 33.37 -1.63
CA VAL A 477 -4.22 33.74 -2.24
C VAL A 477 -5.06 32.46 -2.42
N LEU A 478 -6.39 32.63 -2.30
CA LEU A 478 -7.34 31.59 -2.68
C LEU A 478 -8.15 32.08 -3.90
N ARG A 479 -8.33 31.22 -4.89
CA ARG A 479 -9.38 31.31 -5.90
C ARG A 479 -10.41 30.25 -5.63
N LEU A 480 -11.67 30.67 -5.45
CA LEU A 480 -12.78 29.76 -5.12
C LEU A 480 -13.92 29.96 -6.12
N GLN A 481 -14.33 28.87 -6.76
CA GLN A 481 -15.53 28.84 -7.60
C GLN A 481 -16.76 28.54 -6.73
N THR A 482 -17.79 29.38 -6.89
CA THR A 482 -19.14 29.14 -6.40
C THR A 482 -20.13 29.36 -7.55
N SER A 483 -21.41 29.10 -7.34
CA SER A 483 -22.46 29.39 -8.33
C SER A 483 -22.56 30.88 -8.71
N ASN A 484 -22.04 31.79 -7.87
CA ASN A 484 -22.08 33.24 -8.04
C ASN A 484 -20.76 33.80 -8.60
N THR A 485 -19.81 32.93 -8.99
CA THR A 485 -18.54 33.32 -9.57
C THR A 485 -18.35 32.72 -10.96
N SER A 486 -17.41 33.27 -11.72
CA SER A 486 -16.99 32.62 -12.97
C SER A 486 -16.30 31.29 -12.72
N ARG A 487 -16.07 30.50 -13.78
CA ARG A 487 -15.30 29.25 -13.71
C ARG A 487 -13.85 29.43 -13.29
N ASN A 488 -13.34 30.68 -13.33
CA ASN A 488 -12.01 31.04 -12.83
C ASN A 488 -12.00 31.25 -11.30
N GLY A 489 -13.16 31.35 -10.67
CA GLY A 489 -13.34 31.64 -9.25
C GLY A 489 -13.16 33.12 -8.92
N MET A 490 -13.43 33.47 -7.66
CA MET A 490 -13.17 34.79 -7.07
C MET A 490 -11.82 34.73 -6.34
N ASP A 491 -11.04 35.81 -6.46
CA ASP A 491 -9.74 35.95 -5.80
C ASP A 491 -9.87 36.54 -4.40
N PHE A 492 -9.24 35.87 -3.43
CA PHE A 492 -9.12 36.30 -2.04
C PHE A 492 -7.65 36.40 -1.65
N LYS A 493 -7.20 37.62 -1.28
CA LYS A 493 -5.89 37.83 -0.68
C LYS A 493 -5.94 37.44 0.79
N LEU A 494 -5.07 36.51 1.22
CA LEU A 494 -5.18 35.90 2.53
C LEU A 494 -4.13 36.44 3.51
N ALA A 495 -2.83 36.20 3.23
CA ALA A 495 -1.75 36.52 4.16
C ALA A 495 -0.42 36.67 3.45
N ALA A 496 0.51 37.41 4.03
CA ALA A 496 1.88 37.50 3.54
C ALA A 496 2.70 36.27 3.94
N LEU A 497 3.59 35.86 3.04
CA LEU A 497 4.55 34.76 3.23
C LEU A 497 5.98 35.30 3.16
N GLU A 498 6.85 34.76 4.00
CA GLU A 498 8.29 35.03 4.00
C GLU A 498 9.04 33.79 3.45
N PRO A 499 10.08 33.99 2.61
CA PRO A 499 10.86 32.86 2.11
C PRO A 499 11.51 32.06 3.22
N GLY A 500 11.53 30.73 3.09
CA GLY A 500 12.16 29.82 4.05
C GLY A 500 11.41 29.62 5.37
N LYS A 501 10.35 30.37 5.62
CA LYS A 501 9.54 30.26 6.84
C LYS A 501 8.34 29.33 6.64
N ALA A 502 8.22 28.33 7.51
CA ALA A 502 7.11 27.41 7.50
C ALA A 502 5.86 28.04 8.14
N TYR A 503 4.74 27.91 7.47
CA TYR A 503 3.44 28.36 7.95
C TYR A 503 2.45 27.20 7.95
N HIS A 504 1.82 26.94 9.08
CA HIS A 504 0.62 26.10 9.11
C HIS A 504 -0.57 26.96 8.65
N VAL A 505 -1.14 26.59 7.53
CA VAL A 505 -2.23 27.29 6.85
C VAL A 505 -3.51 26.49 6.99
N VAL A 506 -4.60 27.12 7.41
CA VAL A 506 -5.96 26.61 7.27
C VAL A 506 -6.81 27.68 6.60
N VAL A 507 -7.35 27.36 5.43
CA VAL A 507 -8.32 28.23 4.74
C VAL A 507 -9.64 27.51 4.74
N THR A 508 -10.69 28.12 5.27
CA THR A 508 -11.99 27.49 5.45
C THR A 508 -13.13 28.37 4.98
N TYR A 509 -14.12 27.76 4.34
CA TYR A 509 -15.28 28.40 3.73
C TYR A 509 -16.60 27.76 4.14
N LYS A 510 -17.60 28.59 4.45
CA LYS A 510 -19.01 28.22 4.57
C LYS A 510 -19.91 29.42 4.22
N SER A 511 -21.00 29.20 3.47
CA SER A 511 -22.11 30.17 3.29
C SER A 511 -21.67 31.66 3.21
N GLY A 512 -20.69 31.96 2.33
CA GLY A 512 -20.21 33.34 2.12
C GLY A 512 -19.23 33.87 3.15
N LEU A 513 -18.81 33.05 4.11
CA LEU A 513 -17.74 33.36 5.06
C LEU A 513 -16.47 32.60 4.69
N LEU A 514 -15.40 33.32 4.41
CA LEU A 514 -14.05 32.77 4.21
C LEU A 514 -13.13 33.24 5.33
N VAL A 515 -12.42 32.30 5.97
CA VAL A 515 -11.44 32.60 7.02
C VAL A 515 -10.11 31.93 6.68
N CYS A 516 -9.01 32.65 6.88
CA CYS A 516 -7.65 32.10 6.82
C CYS A 516 -7.01 32.16 8.21
N TYR A 517 -6.50 31.03 8.64
CA TYR A 517 -5.67 30.91 9.85
C TYR A 517 -4.22 30.66 9.44
N LEU A 518 -3.29 31.43 9.98
CA LEU A 518 -1.86 31.14 9.96
C LEU A 518 -1.39 30.80 11.38
N ASN A 519 -0.72 29.67 11.49
CA ASN A 519 -0.19 29.20 12.76
C ASN A 519 -1.24 29.22 13.88
N GLY A 520 -2.45 28.74 13.54
CA GLY A 520 -3.60 28.65 14.43
C GLY A 520 -4.31 29.95 14.78
N LYS A 521 -3.91 31.10 14.21
CA LYS A 521 -4.56 32.41 14.44
C LYS A 521 -5.23 32.90 13.18
N ALA A 522 -6.46 33.45 13.30
CA ALA A 522 -7.13 34.09 12.19
C ALA A 522 -6.37 35.34 11.75
N VAL A 523 -6.00 35.40 10.46
CA VAL A 523 -5.24 36.51 9.85
C VAL A 523 -6.06 37.27 8.81
N SER A 524 -7.05 36.63 8.22
CA SER A 524 -8.02 37.28 7.36
C SER A 524 -9.40 36.64 7.47
N GLN A 525 -10.41 37.48 7.35
CA GLN A 525 -11.80 37.06 7.25
C GLN A 525 -12.49 37.91 6.21
N THR A 526 -13.22 37.27 5.32
CA THR A 526 -13.97 37.94 4.26
C THR A 526 -15.39 37.41 4.20
N ASN A 527 -16.34 38.34 4.26
CA ASN A 527 -17.75 38.02 3.97
C ASN A 527 -18.03 38.46 2.52
N PHE A 528 -18.74 37.64 1.78
CA PHE A 528 -19.11 37.91 0.39
C PHE A 528 -20.44 37.21 0.05
N GLU A 529 -21.03 37.58 -1.08
CA GLU A 529 -22.23 36.93 -1.55
C GLU A 529 -22.03 35.41 -1.70
N SER A 530 -22.78 34.62 -0.92
CA SER A 530 -22.63 33.18 -0.89
C SER A 530 -23.11 32.54 -2.19
N GLY A 531 -22.42 31.47 -2.59
CA GLY A 531 -22.82 30.62 -3.68
C GLY A 531 -22.58 29.16 -3.31
N SER A 532 -23.30 28.26 -3.96
CA SER A 532 -23.13 26.82 -3.77
C SER A 532 -21.97 26.28 -4.64
N PHE A 533 -21.55 25.06 -4.33
CA PHE A 533 -20.56 24.35 -5.15
C PHE A 533 -21.18 23.48 -6.26
N LYS A 534 -22.44 23.75 -6.64
CA LYS A 534 -23.16 22.97 -7.68
C LYS A 534 -22.41 22.89 -9.03
N GLU A 535 -21.64 23.93 -9.36
CA GLU A 535 -20.86 24.01 -10.60
C GLU A 535 -19.48 23.34 -10.51
N TRP A 536 -19.12 22.73 -9.38
CA TRP A 536 -17.85 22.03 -9.25
C TRP A 536 -17.82 20.76 -10.11
N HIS A 537 -16.65 20.46 -10.67
CA HIS A 537 -16.39 19.30 -11.51
C HIS A 537 -15.45 18.33 -10.83
N GLY A 538 -15.66 17.01 -11.01
CA GLY A 538 -14.84 15.94 -10.46
C GLY A 538 -13.96 15.27 -11.53
N SER A 539 -14.56 14.48 -12.42
CA SER A 539 -13.83 13.62 -13.37
C SER A 539 -12.97 14.35 -14.41
N SER A 540 -13.28 15.61 -14.71
CA SER A 540 -12.54 16.43 -15.68
C SER A 540 -11.58 17.43 -15.06
N TYR A 541 -11.52 17.49 -13.73
CA TYR A 541 -10.63 18.35 -12.95
C TYR A 541 -9.69 17.48 -12.12
N THR A 542 -8.47 17.94 -11.91
CA THR A 542 -7.42 17.19 -11.21
C THR A 542 -6.97 17.96 -9.99
N LEU A 543 -6.90 17.26 -8.83
CA LEU A 543 -6.16 17.76 -7.68
C LEU A 543 -4.67 17.67 -7.99
N ILE A 544 -3.93 18.74 -7.79
CA ILE A 544 -2.50 18.85 -8.12
C ILE A 544 -1.80 19.78 -7.13
N PHE A 545 -0.56 19.44 -6.78
CA PHE A 545 0.27 20.23 -5.86
C PHE A 545 1.49 20.77 -6.59
N GLY A 546 1.76 22.08 -6.45
CA GLY A 546 2.97 22.73 -6.94
C GLY A 546 2.89 23.30 -8.35
N ASN A 547 1.85 23.00 -9.12
CA ASN A 547 1.69 23.54 -10.48
C ASN A 547 0.23 23.52 -10.92
N GLU A 548 -0.04 23.99 -12.12
CA GLU A 548 -1.30 23.82 -12.84
C GLU A 548 -1.21 22.60 -13.76
N VAL A 549 -2.35 22.02 -14.11
CA VAL A 549 -2.45 21.03 -15.18
C VAL A 549 -1.85 21.61 -16.46
N GLY A 550 -0.86 20.90 -17.04
CA GLY A 550 -0.09 21.39 -18.19
C GLY A 550 1.20 22.15 -17.83
N GLY A 551 1.56 22.30 -16.54
CA GLY A 551 2.87 22.79 -16.13
C GLY A 551 3.10 24.29 -16.25
N VAL A 552 2.04 25.12 -16.29
CA VAL A 552 2.11 26.53 -16.70
C VAL A 552 2.02 27.55 -15.54
N ARG A 553 1.92 27.10 -14.29
CA ARG A 553 1.84 27.99 -13.12
C ARG A 553 2.67 27.42 -11.96
N PRO A 554 3.98 27.16 -12.19
CA PRO A 554 4.82 26.51 -11.21
C PRO A 554 4.95 27.35 -9.94
N TRP A 555 4.94 26.65 -8.81
CA TRP A 555 5.30 27.17 -7.50
C TRP A 555 6.58 26.51 -7.02
N GLU A 556 7.39 27.25 -6.27
CA GLU A 556 8.62 26.76 -5.68
C GLU A 556 8.53 26.86 -4.16
N GLY A 557 8.67 25.69 -3.50
CA GLY A 557 8.57 25.61 -2.06
C GLY A 557 8.44 24.18 -1.56
N TYR A 558 8.00 24.07 -0.31
CA TYR A 558 7.86 22.80 0.40
C TYR A 558 6.45 22.68 0.96
N LEU A 559 5.87 21.49 0.84
CA LEU A 559 4.60 21.12 1.48
C LEU A 559 4.83 20.00 2.47
N ASP A 560 4.37 20.22 3.70
CA ASP A 560 4.53 19.34 4.82
C ASP A 560 3.17 18.86 5.34
N GLY A 561 2.54 17.99 4.59
CA GLY A 561 1.19 17.53 4.84
C GLY A 561 0.14 18.41 4.18
N VAL A 562 -0.89 17.75 3.69
CA VAL A 562 -2.08 18.38 3.09
C VAL A 562 -3.31 17.64 3.58
N ALA A 563 -4.32 18.38 4.03
CA ALA A 563 -5.63 17.83 4.35
C ALA A 563 -6.73 18.70 3.74
N ILE A 564 -7.77 18.08 3.19
CA ILE A 564 -8.93 18.76 2.60
C ILE A 564 -10.18 18.23 3.32
N TYR A 565 -11.08 19.13 3.67
CA TYR A 565 -12.30 18.82 4.40
C TYR A 565 -13.53 19.37 3.67
N SER A 566 -14.62 18.61 3.73
CA SER A 566 -15.95 19.04 3.31
C SER A 566 -16.73 19.69 4.46
N ARG A 567 -16.06 20.46 5.27
CA ARG A 567 -16.66 21.23 6.38
C ARG A 567 -15.86 22.46 6.74
N PHE A 568 -16.49 23.37 7.47
CA PHE A 568 -15.84 24.56 8.04
C PHE A 568 -15.05 24.16 9.30
N ILE A 569 -13.85 24.72 9.46
CA ILE A 569 -12.99 24.54 10.63
C ILE A 569 -13.10 25.79 11.53
N GLN A 570 -13.44 25.57 12.81
CA GLN A 570 -13.60 26.64 13.81
C GLN A 570 -12.22 27.10 14.36
N PRO A 571 -12.14 28.30 14.98
CA PRO A 571 -10.90 28.88 15.48
C PRO A 571 -10.14 27.97 16.47
N GLU A 572 -10.86 27.35 17.41
CA GLU A 572 -10.28 26.50 18.44
C GLU A 572 -9.67 25.24 17.81
N GLU A 573 -10.32 24.71 16.80
CA GLU A 573 -9.81 23.57 16.04
C GLU A 573 -8.58 23.96 15.22
N ALA A 574 -8.59 25.10 14.55
CA ALA A 574 -7.43 25.59 13.81
C ALA A 574 -6.19 25.77 14.72
N ALA A 575 -6.40 26.28 15.94
CA ALA A 575 -5.33 26.40 16.93
C ALA A 575 -4.81 25.02 17.39
N ARG A 576 -5.68 24.05 17.62
CA ARG A 576 -5.30 22.67 17.96
C ARG A 576 -4.53 22.01 16.83
N LYS A 577 -4.99 22.13 15.59
CA LYS A 577 -4.33 21.59 14.39
C LYS A 577 -2.93 22.13 14.20
N PHE A 578 -2.72 23.42 14.45
CA PHE A 578 -1.40 24.02 14.46
C PHE A 578 -0.45 23.37 15.49
N LYS A 579 -0.92 23.14 16.72
CA LYS A 579 -0.13 22.45 17.75
C LYS A 579 0.27 21.05 17.31
N LEU A 580 -0.66 20.29 16.71
CA LEU A 580 -0.40 18.94 16.21
C LEU A 580 0.58 18.93 15.02
N ALA A 581 0.45 19.86 14.08
CA ALA A 581 1.38 20.02 12.97
C ALA A 581 2.80 20.35 13.46
N ASN A 582 2.94 21.26 14.40
CA ASN A 582 4.23 21.61 14.99
C ASN A 582 4.85 20.45 15.75
N ALA A 583 4.08 19.73 16.58
CA ALA A 583 4.58 18.57 17.31
C ALA A 583 5.11 17.49 16.35
N ARG A 584 4.40 17.25 15.24
CA ARG A 584 4.83 16.33 14.18
C ARG A 584 6.17 16.74 13.56
N ILE A 585 6.31 18.00 13.18
CA ILE A 585 7.54 18.52 12.56
C ILE A 585 8.71 18.50 13.55
N ALA A 586 8.46 18.92 14.79
CA ALA A 586 9.48 18.92 15.84
C ALA A 586 9.99 17.52 16.23
N ALA A 587 9.16 16.49 16.01
CA ALA A 587 9.54 15.10 16.27
C ALA A 587 10.44 14.48 15.18
N ARG A 588 10.72 15.19 14.08
CA ARG A 588 11.57 14.70 13.00
C ARG A 588 13.03 14.57 13.43
N PRO A 589 13.76 13.56 12.94
CA PRO A 589 15.19 13.51 13.11
C PRO A 589 15.83 14.78 12.53
N GLN A 590 16.74 15.38 13.28
CA GLN A 590 17.57 16.45 12.74
C GLN A 590 18.61 15.83 11.81
N ILE A 591 18.70 16.34 10.59
CA ILE A 591 19.71 15.92 9.61
C ILE A 591 20.91 16.83 9.78
N ASP A 592 22.06 16.23 10.02
CA ASP A 592 23.33 16.96 10.12
C ASP A 592 23.68 17.49 8.71
N ARG A 593 23.61 18.81 8.56
CA ARG A 593 23.88 19.52 7.31
C ARG A 593 25.17 20.27 7.41
N LYS A 594 26.08 20.05 6.44
CA LYS A 594 27.38 20.71 6.39
C LYS A 594 27.53 21.50 5.10
N ILE A 595 27.73 22.81 5.21
CA ILE A 595 28.04 23.65 4.07
C ILE A 595 29.55 23.67 3.90
N VAL A 596 30.02 23.29 2.71
CA VAL A 596 31.45 23.19 2.40
C VAL A 596 31.72 23.82 1.01
N LYS A 597 32.92 24.36 0.81
CA LYS A 597 33.45 24.58 -0.53
C LYS A 597 34.32 23.40 -0.91
N ALA A 598 34.02 22.80 -2.05
CA ALA A 598 34.71 21.59 -2.48
C ALA A 598 35.07 21.65 -3.96
N GLU A 599 36.26 21.17 -4.29
CA GLU A 599 36.74 21.01 -5.65
C GLU A 599 36.28 19.66 -6.20
N MET A 600 35.64 19.65 -7.35
CA MET A 600 35.30 18.42 -8.04
C MET A 600 36.58 17.74 -8.55
N LEU A 601 36.82 16.53 -8.07
CA LEU A 601 37.95 15.72 -8.53
C LEU A 601 37.59 14.83 -9.70
N GLN A 602 36.37 14.27 -9.67
CA GLN A 602 35.89 13.35 -10.68
C GLN A 602 34.40 13.53 -10.85
N LYS A 603 33.97 13.66 -12.09
CA LYS A 603 32.56 13.70 -12.50
C LYS A 603 32.18 12.36 -13.11
N ALA A 604 31.11 11.78 -12.63
CA ALA A 604 30.53 10.58 -13.23
C ALA A 604 29.85 10.92 -14.56
N ASP A 605 29.81 9.97 -15.48
CA ASP A 605 29.10 10.14 -16.74
C ASP A 605 27.60 10.27 -16.50
N SER A 606 27.00 11.29 -17.11
CA SER A 606 25.54 11.45 -17.08
C SER A 606 24.94 10.55 -18.14
N PRO A 607 24.01 9.64 -17.78
CA PRO A 607 23.32 8.86 -18.80
C PRO A 607 22.46 9.78 -19.67
N SER A 608 22.27 9.43 -20.94
CA SER A 608 21.31 10.14 -21.77
C SER A 608 19.86 9.83 -21.34
N PRO A 609 18.93 10.77 -21.55
CA PRO A 609 17.49 10.53 -21.24
C PRO A 609 16.95 9.28 -21.93
N GLU A 610 17.42 8.99 -23.15
CA GLU A 610 17.01 7.82 -23.94
C GLU A 610 17.53 6.52 -23.33
N ALA A 611 18.77 6.54 -22.82
CA ALA A 611 19.42 5.36 -22.23
C ALA A 611 18.73 4.89 -20.94
N ILE A 612 18.04 5.78 -20.24
CA ILE A 612 17.34 5.45 -18.98
C ILE A 612 15.83 5.28 -19.14
N THR A 613 15.29 5.39 -20.35
CA THR A 613 13.84 5.20 -20.60
C THR A 613 13.38 3.81 -20.09
N PRO A 614 12.26 3.73 -19.32
CA PRO A 614 11.25 4.75 -19.04
C PRO A 614 11.54 5.66 -17.84
N TYR A 615 12.71 5.54 -17.22
CA TYR A 615 13.08 6.40 -16.10
C TYR A 615 13.37 7.83 -16.61
N ARG A 616 13.09 8.82 -15.77
CA ARG A 616 13.26 10.23 -16.12
C ARG A 616 14.22 10.94 -15.17
N ARG A 617 14.77 10.21 -14.20
CA ARG A 617 15.71 10.73 -13.20
C ARG A 617 16.89 9.80 -13.10
N ALA A 618 18.07 10.36 -12.88
CA ALA A 618 19.28 9.61 -12.60
C ALA A 618 20.11 10.31 -11.55
N LEU A 619 20.49 9.56 -10.52
CA LEU A 619 21.44 9.98 -9.50
C LEU A 619 22.80 9.40 -9.86
N VAL A 620 23.86 10.19 -9.75
CA VAL A 620 25.25 9.77 -9.98
C VAL A 620 26.11 10.12 -8.76
N VAL A 621 27.25 9.47 -8.62
CA VAL A 621 28.17 9.72 -7.51
C VAL A 621 29.43 10.38 -8.03
N ASN A 622 29.68 11.62 -7.63
CA ASN A 622 30.85 12.41 -7.96
C ASN A 622 31.85 12.43 -6.78
N ARG A 623 33.12 12.68 -7.06
CA ARG A 623 34.16 12.82 -6.03
C ARG A 623 34.59 14.27 -5.89
N TYR A 624 34.63 14.75 -4.65
CA TYR A 624 35.04 16.10 -4.31
C TYR A 624 36.11 16.11 -3.22
N LYS A 625 37.00 17.11 -3.27
CA LYS A 625 37.93 17.43 -2.17
C LYS A 625 37.47 18.67 -1.47
N ILE A 626 37.18 18.60 -0.17
CA ILE A 626 36.74 19.72 0.62
C ILE A 626 37.91 20.70 0.81
N LYS A 627 37.72 21.96 0.42
CA LYS A 627 38.69 23.04 0.54
C LYS A 627 38.44 23.93 1.75
N GLU A 628 37.15 24.21 2.04
CA GLU A 628 36.71 25.03 3.18
C GLU A 628 35.50 24.37 3.82
N ALA A 629 35.47 24.32 5.13
CA ALA A 629 34.33 23.88 5.94
C ALA A 629 34.38 24.55 7.32
N GLN A 630 33.22 24.69 7.98
CA GLN A 630 33.17 25.13 9.37
C GLN A 630 33.84 24.12 10.32
N ASP A 631 33.68 22.82 10.04
CA ASP A 631 34.37 21.74 10.72
C ASP A 631 35.74 21.53 10.07
N ALA A 632 36.81 21.98 10.77
CA ALA A 632 38.17 21.87 10.29
C ALA A 632 38.61 20.43 9.95
N ASN A 633 38.00 19.42 10.58
CA ASN A 633 38.29 18.00 10.33
C ASN A 633 37.86 17.54 8.94
N LEU A 634 36.96 18.26 8.31
CA LEU A 634 36.51 17.94 6.95
C LEU A 634 37.45 18.52 5.88
N VAL A 635 38.24 19.53 6.20
CA VAL A 635 39.13 20.19 5.23
C VAL A 635 40.16 19.18 4.71
N ASN A 636 40.39 19.18 3.41
CA ASN A 636 41.22 18.23 2.67
C ASN A 636 40.71 16.80 2.59
N GLN A 637 39.57 16.45 3.19
CA GLN A 637 38.95 15.15 2.98
C GLN A 637 38.39 15.04 1.56
N THR A 638 38.43 13.81 1.03
CA THR A 638 37.75 13.45 -0.22
C THR A 638 36.44 12.78 0.14
N VAL A 639 35.34 13.32 -0.43
CA VAL A 639 33.99 12.82 -0.19
C VAL A 639 33.36 12.36 -1.50
N GLN A 640 32.49 11.37 -1.41
CA GLN A 640 31.61 10.96 -2.51
C GLN A 640 30.25 11.64 -2.31
N VAL A 641 29.76 12.29 -3.33
CA VAL A 641 28.51 13.06 -3.30
C VAL A 641 27.56 12.52 -4.35
N ALA A 642 26.39 12.07 -3.90
CA ALA A 642 25.30 11.68 -4.79
C ALA A 642 24.58 12.95 -5.30
N GLU A 643 24.54 13.13 -6.60
CA GLU A 643 23.96 14.31 -7.28
C GLU A 643 23.03 13.89 -8.41
N TRP A 644 22.01 14.72 -8.65
CA TRP A 644 21.10 14.49 -9.76
C TRP A 644 21.77 14.87 -11.10
N ALA A 645 22.09 13.86 -11.91
CA ALA A 645 22.54 14.05 -13.28
C ALA A 645 21.39 14.30 -14.24
N LEU A 646 20.22 13.72 -13.96
CA LEU A 646 18.97 13.93 -14.71
C LEU A 646 17.79 14.16 -13.76
N LEU A 647 16.98 15.17 -14.04
CA LEU A 647 15.68 15.43 -13.43
C LEU A 647 14.67 15.69 -14.54
N ASP A 648 13.60 14.89 -14.58
CA ASP A 648 12.57 14.92 -15.63
C ASP A 648 13.14 14.84 -17.06
N ALA A 649 14.11 13.94 -17.25
CA ALA A 649 14.86 13.77 -18.50
C ALA A 649 15.64 15.01 -18.97
N LYS A 650 16.04 15.89 -18.06
CA LYS A 650 16.87 17.07 -18.33
C LYS A 650 18.06 17.08 -17.39
N VAL A 651 19.19 17.53 -17.90
CA VAL A 651 20.39 17.75 -17.08
C VAL A 651 20.18 19.04 -16.27
N PRO A 652 20.28 19.02 -14.93
CA PRO A 652 20.22 20.24 -14.12
C PRO A 652 21.37 21.19 -14.50
N SER A 653 21.07 22.49 -14.57
CA SER A 653 22.07 23.50 -14.99
C SER A 653 23.31 23.53 -14.08
N THR A 654 23.11 23.38 -12.78
CA THR A 654 24.20 23.30 -11.80
C THR A 654 25.12 22.12 -12.09
N TYR A 655 24.56 20.94 -12.37
CA TYR A 655 25.33 19.75 -12.72
C TYR A 655 26.03 19.90 -14.07
N ALA A 656 25.34 20.49 -15.07
CA ALA A 656 25.89 20.63 -16.41
C ALA A 656 27.19 21.48 -16.43
N HIS A 657 27.24 22.56 -15.63
CA HIS A 657 28.34 23.52 -15.63
C HIS A 657 29.49 23.17 -14.65
N THR A 658 29.32 22.17 -13.79
CA THR A 658 30.38 21.74 -12.88
C THR A 658 31.25 20.69 -13.55
N THR A 659 32.56 20.94 -13.62
CA THR A 659 33.56 20.05 -14.20
C THR A 659 34.74 19.84 -13.25
N PRO A 660 35.53 18.77 -13.38
CA PRO A 660 36.75 18.57 -12.59
C PRO A 660 37.62 19.82 -12.54
N GLY A 661 38.11 20.14 -11.34
CA GLY A 661 38.87 21.35 -11.04
C GLY A 661 38.03 22.56 -10.60
N HIS A 662 36.72 22.57 -10.81
CA HIS A 662 35.86 23.64 -10.30
C HIS A 662 35.63 23.49 -8.79
N VAL A 663 35.72 24.62 -8.09
CA VAL A 663 35.34 24.74 -6.68
C VAL A 663 33.91 25.23 -6.60
N VAL A 664 33.04 24.47 -5.93
CA VAL A 664 31.62 24.77 -5.76
C VAL A 664 31.25 24.71 -4.28
N GLU A 665 30.20 25.46 -3.90
CA GLU A 665 29.60 25.34 -2.59
C GLU A 665 28.62 24.17 -2.59
N LEU A 666 28.82 23.23 -1.67
CA LEU A 666 27.97 22.04 -1.49
C LEU A 666 27.28 22.09 -0.13
N ASN A 667 26.03 21.66 -0.12
CA ASN A 667 25.24 21.47 1.06
C ASN A 667 25.12 19.97 1.29
N LEU A 668 26.01 19.42 2.10
CA LEU A 668 26.15 17.97 2.31
C LEU A 668 25.26 17.48 3.44
N GLU A 669 24.57 16.40 3.20
CA GLU A 669 23.81 15.65 4.20
C GLU A 669 24.21 14.17 4.13
N PRO A 670 24.20 13.42 5.25
CA PRO A 670 24.50 12.00 5.23
C PRO A 670 23.54 11.24 4.29
N TYR A 671 24.06 10.38 3.42
CA TYR A 671 23.25 9.61 2.46
C TYR A 671 22.21 8.73 3.17
N GLU A 672 22.57 8.19 4.34
CA GLU A 672 21.73 7.36 5.18
C GLU A 672 20.49 8.11 5.73
N ALA A 673 20.57 9.44 5.80
CA ALA A 673 19.41 10.27 6.17
C ALA A 673 18.38 10.39 5.04
N HIS A 674 18.66 9.87 3.84
CA HIS A 674 17.85 9.98 2.63
C HIS A 674 17.32 8.64 2.10
N PRO A 675 16.55 7.86 2.88
CA PRO A 675 16.08 6.53 2.46
C PRO A 675 15.21 6.58 1.19
N GLN A 676 14.64 7.73 0.82
CA GLN A 676 13.89 7.90 -0.43
C GLN A 676 14.78 7.81 -1.67
N LEU A 677 16.10 7.94 -1.55
CA LEU A 677 17.05 7.82 -2.66
C LEU A 677 17.43 6.36 -2.96
N GLU A 678 17.15 5.43 -2.06
CA GLU A 678 17.47 3.99 -2.26
C GLU A 678 16.77 3.39 -3.48
N SER A 679 15.62 3.96 -3.87
CA SER A 679 14.86 3.52 -5.05
C SER A 679 15.26 4.24 -6.33
N GLU A 680 16.10 5.26 -6.26
CA GLU A 680 16.55 6.01 -7.42
C GLU A 680 17.72 5.27 -8.10
N ARG A 681 17.76 5.33 -9.41
CA ARG A 681 18.82 4.67 -10.18
C ARG A 681 20.13 5.44 -10.03
N LEU A 682 21.14 4.79 -9.52
CA LEU A 682 22.52 5.24 -9.62
C LEU A 682 23.06 4.83 -11.01
N ALA A 683 23.45 5.79 -11.80
CA ALA A 683 24.24 5.54 -13.00
C ALA A 683 25.70 5.37 -12.56
N SER A 684 26.29 4.24 -12.91
CA SER A 684 27.68 3.91 -12.62
C SER A 684 28.59 4.46 -13.71
#